data_716ecf0a32ee4b8b84850d6a229d14eb
#
_entry.id   716ecf0a32ee4b8b84850d6a229d14eb
#
_cell.length_a   1.000
_cell.length_b   1.000
_cell.length_c   1.000
_cell.angle_alpha   90.00
_cell.angle_beta   90.00
_cell.angle_gamma   90.00
#
_symmetry.space_group_name_H-M   'P 1'
#
loop_
_entity.id
_entity.type
_entity.pdbx_description
1 polymer ?
#
loop_
_entity_poly.entity_id
_entity_poly.type
_entity_poly.pdbx_seq_one_letter_code
_entity_poly.pdbx_strand_id
1 'polypeptide(L)'
;MAGKEFYGTPPSSPTWAVDGKTLYFQWKKPSEKNVELYAVSLARPEPVKIKREDLLKNPPVSPASGRGYYSFYRFGSQWQWDRSRKKLLAIQNGDIILYDLTARKALPLVVTDARETGAGFTFDEKKIYFLSSENLYTLSLTDNSLRQLTSFTREKQPEAKKPTAVEKWYEDQQKNLFKEIFRFGFEGLEGFRRGTGLLPQLIPSAARRKPFLLQENQRLLMAEPSPDEKYVLFTLRETITSAKQTIVPDYVTRSGYTETIPSHTKAAENSELYRLGLVNTETGEVRWVDYGQGERQVNPRSWLWSPDGKKCLLTAEAEDRKEAWIFLLDLPSARTTILEAVRDEAWVGPLGLTSLFWWPDSEHVSYISEKNGFAHLYVLSIDGKEKKQLTDGRFEVTQAWLATDGKKIYFVSNEVHPGERHLYSLDLKTGKKTRLTHLTGLNEFYLSPDESAIAIMHSYSNQPPELYLQANTRGAKPIKITLSTSEEFRSYPWYDPEIITFKARDGVDVYARLFRPEVPHPNKPAVIFIHGAGYLQNAHRGWSTYEREYMFHNFLRDNGYFVLDVDYRGSSGYGRDFRTGIYRHMGGKDLEDVVDGAKFLVEKYGVNPQAIGCYGGSYGGFLTLMAMFKTDVFKAGAALRPVTDWAHYHPGYTVDILNLPQNDPEAYKQSSPIYFAEGLKGHLLICHGMVDTNVHFQDTVRLVQRLIELGKENWEVAIYPVENHSFRTTSAWVDEYRRIFKLFETHLKSQK
;
A
#
# COMPACT_ATOMS: atom_id res chain seq x y z
N MET A 1 19.98 -19.27 -3.78
CA MET A 1 20.23 -17.85 -3.49
C MET A 1 20.06 -16.94 -4.72
N ALA A 2 20.16 -17.47 -5.92
CA ALA A 2 19.91 -16.69 -7.15
C ALA A 2 18.45 -16.22 -7.35
N GLY A 3 17.51 -16.65 -6.49
CA GLY A 3 16.12 -16.22 -6.58
C GLY A 3 15.48 -16.64 -7.92
N LYS A 4 14.85 -15.66 -8.63
CA LYS A 4 14.17 -15.91 -9.92
C LYS A 4 15.06 -16.45 -11.03
N GLU A 5 16.37 -16.25 -10.96
CA GLU A 5 17.30 -16.86 -11.91
C GLU A 5 17.36 -18.37 -11.74
N PHE A 6 17.15 -18.86 -10.53
CA PHE A 6 17.13 -20.28 -10.20
C PHE A 6 15.74 -20.91 -10.36
N TYR A 7 14.71 -20.35 -9.69
CA TYR A 7 13.38 -20.98 -9.71
C TYR A 7 12.53 -20.60 -10.93
N GLY A 8 12.96 -19.62 -11.72
CA GLY A 8 12.23 -19.12 -12.88
C GLY A 8 11.51 -17.82 -12.61
N THR A 9 10.95 -17.22 -13.64
CA THR A 9 10.24 -15.94 -13.56
C THR A 9 8.74 -16.17 -13.69
N PRO A 10 7.97 -16.07 -12.59
CA PRO A 10 6.50 -16.18 -12.65
C PRO A 10 5.89 -15.13 -13.58
N PRO A 11 4.72 -15.42 -14.17
CA PRO A 11 3.97 -14.43 -14.93
C PRO A 11 3.60 -13.24 -14.04
N SER A 12 3.44 -12.06 -14.65
CA SER A 12 3.12 -10.83 -13.92
C SER A 12 2.18 -9.95 -14.71
N SER A 13 1.52 -9.00 -14.02
CA SER A 13 0.65 -7.98 -14.60
C SER A 13 -0.47 -8.54 -15.49
N PRO A 14 -1.22 -9.56 -15.05
CA PRO A 14 -2.34 -10.07 -15.82
C PRO A 14 -3.40 -8.97 -15.97
N THR A 15 -3.78 -8.68 -17.23
CA THR A 15 -4.70 -7.57 -17.55
C THR A 15 -5.59 -8.00 -18.69
N TRP A 16 -6.89 -7.94 -18.49
CA TRP A 16 -7.86 -8.26 -19.53
C TRP A 16 -7.92 -7.19 -20.62
N ALA A 17 -8.14 -7.60 -21.84
CA ALA A 17 -8.49 -6.71 -22.94
C ALA A 17 -9.94 -6.23 -22.84
N VAL A 18 -10.25 -5.16 -23.55
CA VAL A 18 -11.59 -4.56 -23.59
C VAL A 18 -12.66 -5.51 -24.15
N ASP A 19 -12.27 -6.50 -24.97
CA ASP A 19 -13.17 -7.52 -25.50
C ASP A 19 -13.71 -8.50 -24.43
N GLY A 20 -13.13 -8.46 -23.21
CA GLY A 20 -13.47 -9.36 -22.12
C GLY A 20 -13.03 -10.81 -22.32
N LYS A 21 -12.39 -11.13 -23.43
CA LYS A 21 -12.04 -12.51 -23.82
C LYS A 21 -10.55 -12.77 -23.84
N THR A 22 -9.74 -11.74 -24.11
CA THR A 22 -8.29 -11.82 -24.22
C THR A 22 -7.65 -11.33 -22.94
N LEU A 23 -6.75 -12.13 -22.34
CA LEU A 23 -5.92 -11.74 -21.20
C LEU A 23 -4.51 -11.51 -21.68
N TYR A 24 -3.94 -10.36 -21.32
CA TYR A 24 -2.52 -10.03 -21.50
C TYR A 24 -1.76 -10.23 -20.21
N PHE A 25 -0.49 -10.62 -20.31
CA PHE A 25 0.42 -10.73 -19.16
C PHE A 25 1.86 -10.70 -19.61
N GLN A 26 2.74 -10.33 -18.72
CA GLN A 26 4.17 -10.38 -18.92
C GLN A 26 4.72 -11.72 -18.40
N TRP A 27 5.59 -12.34 -19.17
CA TRP A 27 6.16 -13.61 -18.78
C TRP A 27 7.52 -13.85 -19.45
N LYS A 28 8.40 -14.53 -18.75
CA LYS A 28 9.64 -15.08 -19.29
C LYS A 28 9.56 -16.60 -19.24
N LYS A 29 9.35 -17.23 -20.38
CA LYS A 29 9.44 -18.70 -20.47
C LYS A 29 10.83 -19.18 -20.04
N PRO A 30 10.97 -20.39 -19.48
CA PRO A 30 12.30 -20.93 -19.11
C PRO A 30 13.33 -20.92 -20.25
N SER A 31 12.87 -21.04 -21.50
CA SER A 31 13.71 -20.99 -22.71
C SER A 31 14.04 -19.57 -23.21
N GLU A 32 13.47 -18.53 -22.61
CA GLU A 32 13.63 -17.12 -23.06
C GLU A 32 14.64 -16.37 -22.20
N LYS A 33 15.32 -15.40 -22.83
CA LYS A 33 16.28 -14.51 -22.13
C LYS A 33 15.59 -13.33 -21.45
N ASN A 34 14.51 -12.81 -22.04
CA ASN A 34 13.81 -11.60 -21.60
C ASN A 34 12.38 -11.88 -21.20
N VAL A 35 11.82 -10.97 -20.42
CA VAL A 35 10.38 -10.90 -20.17
C VAL A 35 9.68 -10.39 -21.42
N GLU A 36 8.67 -11.11 -21.89
CA GLU A 36 7.91 -10.82 -23.11
C GLU A 36 6.43 -10.65 -22.80
N LEU A 37 5.70 -10.08 -23.74
CA LEU A 37 4.26 -9.88 -23.63
C LEU A 37 3.51 -11.03 -24.31
N TYR A 38 2.54 -11.60 -23.59
CA TYR A 38 1.73 -12.73 -24.04
C TYR A 38 0.25 -12.40 -24.00
N ALA A 39 -0.51 -13.06 -24.87
CA ALA A 39 -1.97 -13.06 -24.89
C ALA A 39 -2.50 -14.49 -24.76
N VAL A 40 -3.63 -14.66 -24.09
CA VAL A 40 -4.33 -15.94 -23.93
C VAL A 40 -5.84 -15.71 -23.80
N SER A 41 -6.65 -16.71 -24.12
CA SER A 41 -8.11 -16.69 -23.89
C SER A 41 -8.60 -18.09 -23.46
N LEU A 42 -9.81 -18.15 -22.87
CA LEU A 42 -10.45 -19.45 -22.56
C LEU A 42 -10.69 -20.31 -23.80
N ALA A 43 -10.97 -19.69 -24.95
CA ALA A 43 -11.18 -20.41 -26.21
C ALA A 43 -9.86 -20.95 -26.80
N ARG A 44 -8.74 -20.32 -26.45
CA ARG A 44 -7.37 -20.75 -26.82
C ARG A 44 -6.48 -20.60 -25.59
N PRO A 45 -6.41 -21.65 -24.76
CA PRO A 45 -5.68 -21.59 -23.48
C PRO A 45 -4.15 -21.72 -23.64
N GLU A 46 -3.65 -21.56 -24.85
CA GLU A 46 -2.21 -21.53 -25.14
C GLU A 46 -1.71 -20.09 -25.24
N PRO A 47 -0.68 -19.69 -24.47
CA PRO A 47 -0.16 -18.33 -24.51
C PRO A 47 0.61 -18.06 -25.80
N VAL A 48 0.21 -17.01 -26.50
CA VAL A 48 0.84 -16.54 -27.75
C VAL A 48 1.58 -15.24 -27.47
N LYS A 49 2.84 -15.16 -27.91
CA LYS A 49 3.66 -13.95 -27.82
C LYS A 49 3.09 -12.89 -28.77
N ILE A 50 2.96 -11.65 -28.28
CA ILE A 50 2.44 -10.50 -29.03
C ILE A 50 3.39 -9.32 -28.96
N LYS A 51 3.18 -8.36 -29.87
CA LYS A 51 3.92 -7.08 -29.86
C LYS A 51 3.10 -6.01 -29.13
N ARG A 52 3.76 -4.95 -28.65
CA ARG A 52 3.07 -3.83 -27.99
C ARG A 52 2.07 -3.12 -28.90
N GLU A 53 2.34 -3.07 -30.21
CA GLU A 53 1.44 -2.47 -31.21
C GLU A 53 0.09 -3.23 -31.29
N ASP A 54 0.08 -4.52 -30.97
CA ASP A 54 -1.16 -5.32 -30.99
C ASP A 54 -2.13 -4.92 -29.87
N LEU A 55 -1.62 -4.32 -28.78
CA LEU A 55 -2.45 -3.79 -27.69
C LEU A 55 -3.37 -2.65 -28.17
N LEU A 56 -2.96 -1.90 -29.19
CA LEU A 56 -3.80 -0.83 -29.75
C LEU A 56 -5.05 -1.35 -30.48
N LYS A 57 -5.02 -2.61 -30.95
CA LYS A 57 -6.16 -3.25 -31.63
C LYS A 57 -7.23 -3.74 -30.66
N ASN A 58 -6.79 -4.13 -29.46
CA ASN A 58 -7.64 -4.67 -28.39
C ASN A 58 -7.04 -4.26 -27.04
N PRO A 59 -7.20 -3.00 -26.59
CA PRO A 59 -6.45 -2.45 -25.48
C PRO A 59 -6.71 -3.12 -24.14
N PRO A 60 -5.72 -3.15 -23.24
CA PRO A 60 -5.90 -3.66 -21.90
C PRO A 60 -6.82 -2.77 -21.07
N VAL A 61 -7.61 -3.38 -20.19
CA VAL A 61 -8.49 -2.70 -19.22
C VAL A 61 -7.91 -2.89 -17.83
N SER A 62 -7.88 -1.84 -17.02
CA SER A 62 -7.56 -2.02 -15.61
C SER A 62 -8.44 -3.11 -14.97
N PRO A 63 -7.88 -4.00 -14.14
CA PRO A 63 -8.62 -5.10 -13.53
C PRO A 63 -9.88 -4.59 -12.83
N ALA A 64 -10.99 -5.32 -12.96
CA ALA A 64 -12.25 -5.00 -12.28
C ALA A 64 -12.10 -5.05 -10.73
N SER A 65 -11.13 -5.82 -10.23
CA SER A 65 -10.73 -5.90 -8.81
C SER A 65 -10.26 -4.57 -8.20
N GLY A 66 -10.04 -3.52 -9.00
CA GLY A 66 -9.61 -2.20 -8.53
C GLY A 66 -10.72 -1.16 -8.37
N ARG A 67 -11.97 -1.46 -8.66
CA ARG A 67 -13.06 -0.45 -8.63
C ARG A 67 -13.46 0.04 -7.23
N GLY A 68 -13.02 -0.60 -6.17
CA GLY A 68 -13.32 -0.22 -4.79
C GLY A 68 -12.14 0.31 -3.98
N TYR A 69 -10.94 0.29 -4.51
CA TYR A 69 -9.74 0.57 -3.72
C TYR A 69 -9.15 1.94 -3.96
N TYR A 70 -9.17 2.77 -2.93
CA TYR A 70 -8.37 3.98 -2.70
C TYR A 70 -8.34 4.97 -3.87
N SER A 71 -9.21 5.97 -3.82
CA SER A 71 -9.16 7.11 -4.74
C SER A 71 -7.76 7.78 -4.73
N PHE A 72 -7.00 7.67 -3.64
CA PHE A 72 -5.59 8.10 -3.58
C PHE A 72 -4.69 7.43 -4.62
N TYR A 73 -4.99 6.20 -5.05
CA TYR A 73 -4.23 5.51 -6.09
C TYR A 73 -4.75 5.73 -7.52
N ARG A 74 -5.92 6.36 -7.70
CA ARG A 74 -6.39 6.74 -9.05
C ARG A 74 -5.48 7.75 -9.72
N PHE A 75 -4.83 8.62 -8.96
CA PHE A 75 -3.91 9.62 -9.49
C PHE A 75 -2.55 9.07 -9.96
N GLY A 76 -2.25 7.83 -9.69
CA GLY A 76 -1.08 7.15 -10.27
C GLY A 76 -1.39 6.34 -11.52
N SER A 77 -2.67 6.08 -11.85
CA SER A 77 -3.00 5.35 -13.06
C SER A 77 -2.82 6.28 -14.27
N GLN A 78 -1.86 5.97 -15.12
CA GLN A 78 -1.65 6.67 -16.39
C GLN A 78 -2.81 6.47 -17.37
N TRP A 79 -3.89 5.75 -16.99
CA TRP A 79 -4.95 5.27 -17.87
C TRP A 79 -6.30 5.29 -17.17
N GLN A 80 -7.31 5.88 -17.81
CA GLN A 80 -8.70 5.88 -17.34
C GLN A 80 -9.69 5.60 -18.46
N TRP A 81 -10.65 4.69 -18.19
CA TRP A 81 -11.72 4.35 -19.13
C TRP A 81 -12.96 5.19 -18.91
N ASP A 82 -13.68 5.50 -20.00
CA ASP A 82 -15.07 5.91 -19.91
C ASP A 82 -15.95 4.74 -19.40
N ARG A 83 -17.18 5.02 -18.96
CA ARG A 83 -18.10 3.99 -18.45
C ARG A 83 -18.45 2.94 -19.50
N SER A 84 -18.53 3.36 -20.77
CA SER A 84 -18.84 2.47 -21.88
C SER A 84 -17.64 1.61 -22.31
N ARG A 85 -16.44 1.89 -21.81
CA ARG A 85 -15.15 1.28 -22.18
C ARG A 85 -14.85 1.38 -23.68
N LYS A 86 -15.33 2.42 -24.32
CA LYS A 86 -15.05 2.74 -25.72
C LYS A 86 -13.95 3.78 -25.88
N LYS A 87 -13.68 4.54 -24.82
CA LYS A 87 -12.65 5.58 -24.80
C LYS A 87 -11.70 5.34 -23.65
N LEU A 88 -10.41 5.45 -23.94
CA LEU A 88 -9.32 5.35 -22.96
C LEU A 88 -8.57 6.68 -22.93
N LEU A 89 -8.54 7.31 -21.77
CA LEU A 89 -7.71 8.47 -21.49
C LEU A 89 -6.38 8.00 -20.93
N ALA A 90 -5.27 8.44 -21.51
CA ALA A 90 -3.93 8.09 -21.08
C ALA A 90 -3.05 9.31 -20.93
N ILE A 91 -2.14 9.30 -19.95
CA ILE A 91 -1.06 10.27 -19.80
C ILE A 91 0.23 9.61 -20.31
N GLN A 92 0.84 10.19 -21.36
CA GLN A 92 2.08 9.72 -21.93
C GLN A 92 3.11 10.88 -21.97
N ASN A 93 4.22 10.71 -21.31
CA ASN A 93 5.28 11.71 -21.19
C ASN A 93 4.85 13.09 -20.62
N GLY A 94 3.69 13.14 -19.96
CA GLY A 94 3.09 14.38 -19.47
C GLY A 94 1.93 14.88 -20.33
N ASP A 95 1.76 14.38 -21.54
CA ASP A 95 0.65 14.74 -22.45
C ASP A 95 -0.58 13.86 -22.26
N ILE A 96 -1.77 14.40 -22.56
CA ILE A 96 -3.04 13.68 -22.46
C ILE A 96 -3.49 13.20 -23.83
N ILE A 97 -3.67 11.90 -23.95
CA ILE A 97 -4.09 11.25 -25.19
C ILE A 97 -5.41 10.49 -24.95
N LEU A 98 -6.37 10.70 -25.84
CA LEU A 98 -7.62 9.95 -25.89
C LEU A 98 -7.56 8.90 -26.98
N TYR A 99 -7.68 7.65 -26.60
CA TYR A 99 -7.85 6.53 -27.53
C TYR A 99 -9.35 6.27 -27.71
N ASP A 100 -9.90 6.52 -28.91
CA ASP A 100 -11.24 6.14 -29.28
C ASP A 100 -11.20 4.80 -30.00
N LEU A 101 -11.70 3.74 -29.35
CA LEU A 101 -11.70 2.37 -29.86
C LEU A 101 -12.72 2.17 -30.99
N THR A 102 -13.81 2.93 -30.97
CA THR A 102 -14.82 2.86 -32.01
C THR A 102 -14.29 3.46 -33.31
N ALA A 103 -13.65 4.62 -33.20
CA ALA A 103 -13.02 5.30 -34.34
C ALA A 103 -11.63 4.72 -34.68
N ARG A 104 -11.05 3.88 -33.81
CA ARG A 104 -9.68 3.35 -33.90
C ARG A 104 -8.62 4.46 -34.07
N LYS A 105 -8.77 5.53 -33.30
CA LYS A 105 -7.90 6.70 -33.36
C LYS A 105 -7.35 7.05 -32.00
N ALA A 106 -6.09 7.46 -31.98
CA ALA A 106 -5.45 8.16 -30.87
C ALA A 106 -5.51 9.67 -31.15
N LEU A 107 -6.11 10.41 -30.23
CA LEU A 107 -6.27 11.86 -30.34
C LEU A 107 -5.45 12.51 -29.23
N PRO A 108 -4.36 13.22 -29.54
CA PRO A 108 -3.68 14.05 -28.54
C PRO A 108 -4.62 15.21 -28.17
N LEU A 109 -5.05 15.28 -26.92
CA LEU A 109 -5.98 16.29 -26.45
C LEU A 109 -5.26 17.49 -25.82
N VAL A 110 -4.21 17.24 -25.06
CA VAL A 110 -3.38 18.26 -24.42
C VAL A 110 -1.93 17.89 -24.66
N VAL A 111 -1.21 18.76 -25.36
CA VAL A 111 0.23 18.62 -25.65
C VAL A 111 0.88 19.96 -25.32
N THR A 112 1.63 20.01 -24.23
CA THR A 112 2.25 21.26 -23.75
C THR A 112 3.65 20.99 -23.18
N ASP A 113 4.42 22.04 -22.94
CA ASP A 113 5.71 21.91 -22.23
C ASP A 113 5.50 21.64 -20.71
N ALA A 114 4.29 21.89 -20.18
CA ALA A 114 3.94 21.54 -18.82
C ALA A 114 3.65 20.04 -18.71
N ARG A 115 3.85 19.49 -17.53
CA ARG A 115 3.51 18.08 -17.25
C ARG A 115 2.10 17.99 -16.70
N GLU A 116 1.19 17.43 -17.47
CA GLU A 116 -0.16 17.11 -17.03
C GLU A 116 -0.18 15.87 -16.15
N THR A 117 -1.04 15.90 -15.13
CA THR A 117 -1.22 14.79 -14.18
C THR A 117 -2.70 14.68 -13.79
N GLY A 118 -3.08 13.58 -13.16
CA GLY A 118 -4.41 13.42 -12.57
C GLY A 118 -5.56 13.57 -13.57
N ALA A 119 -5.37 13.12 -14.82
CA ALA A 119 -6.42 13.22 -15.82
C ALA A 119 -7.56 12.23 -15.59
N GLY A 120 -8.80 12.68 -15.84
CA GLY A 120 -9.99 11.86 -15.73
C GLY A 120 -11.15 12.39 -16.54
N PHE A 121 -12.16 11.54 -16.75
CA PHE A 121 -13.44 11.99 -17.32
C PHE A 121 -14.27 12.69 -16.25
N THR A 122 -14.97 13.77 -16.62
CA THR A 122 -16.01 14.36 -15.76
C THR A 122 -17.15 13.36 -15.53
N PHE A 123 -17.97 13.62 -14.52
CA PHE A 123 -19.03 12.68 -14.15
C PHE A 123 -19.99 12.35 -15.32
N ASP A 124 -20.30 13.31 -16.20
CA ASP A 124 -21.13 13.14 -17.39
C ASP A 124 -20.37 12.64 -18.63
N GLU A 125 -19.03 12.47 -18.52
CA GLU A 125 -18.10 12.02 -19.57
C GLU A 125 -18.06 12.91 -20.84
N LYS A 126 -18.63 14.12 -20.78
CA LYS A 126 -18.55 15.07 -21.88
C LYS A 126 -17.25 15.86 -21.93
N LYS A 127 -16.55 15.89 -20.81
CA LYS A 127 -15.27 16.58 -20.66
C LYS A 127 -14.26 15.66 -20.01
N ILE A 128 -13.01 16.04 -20.11
CA ILE A 128 -11.94 15.52 -19.26
C ILE A 128 -11.52 16.61 -18.28
N TYR A 129 -11.00 16.20 -17.11
CA TYR A 129 -10.31 17.09 -16.21
C TYR A 129 -8.86 16.66 -16.06
N PHE A 130 -7.97 17.58 -15.71
CA PHE A 130 -6.57 17.32 -15.47
C PHE A 130 -5.90 18.43 -14.68
N LEU A 131 -4.79 18.10 -14.03
CA LEU A 131 -3.92 19.07 -13.35
C LEU A 131 -2.79 19.48 -14.28
N SER A 132 -2.58 20.76 -14.42
CA SER A 132 -1.42 21.38 -15.06
C SER A 132 -0.97 22.58 -14.23
N SER A 133 0.32 22.69 -13.92
CA SER A 133 0.87 23.80 -13.12
C SER A 133 0.08 24.06 -11.84
N GLU A 134 -0.22 23.02 -11.07
CA GLU A 134 -0.97 23.05 -9.80
C GLU A 134 -2.45 23.49 -9.93
N ASN A 135 -2.97 23.70 -11.14
CA ASN A 135 -4.37 24.07 -11.34
C ASN A 135 -5.15 22.97 -12.06
N LEU A 136 -6.43 22.85 -11.69
CA LEU A 136 -7.36 21.94 -12.33
C LEU A 136 -8.05 22.61 -13.52
N TYR A 137 -8.04 21.91 -14.64
CA TYR A 137 -8.69 22.30 -15.88
C TYR A 137 -9.73 21.27 -16.31
N THR A 138 -10.73 21.72 -17.05
CA THR A 138 -11.60 20.83 -17.83
C THR A 138 -11.50 21.18 -19.30
N LEU A 139 -11.47 20.15 -20.16
CA LEU A 139 -11.48 20.25 -21.61
C LEU A 139 -12.71 19.52 -22.16
N SER A 140 -13.54 20.23 -22.89
CA SER A 140 -14.72 19.67 -23.52
C SER A 140 -14.34 18.79 -24.71
N LEU A 141 -14.92 17.59 -24.77
CA LEU A 141 -14.73 16.65 -25.87
C LEU A 141 -15.62 16.92 -27.08
N THR A 142 -16.52 17.93 -26.99
CA THR A 142 -17.47 18.28 -28.07
C THR A 142 -17.02 19.51 -28.85
N ASP A 143 -16.55 20.55 -28.16
CA ASP A 143 -16.21 21.84 -28.77
C ASP A 143 -14.78 22.29 -28.48
N ASN A 144 -13.98 21.46 -27.81
CA ASN A 144 -12.60 21.70 -27.40
C ASN A 144 -12.43 22.94 -26.51
N SER A 145 -13.48 23.42 -25.85
CA SER A 145 -13.36 24.54 -24.92
C SER A 145 -12.58 24.12 -23.66
N LEU A 146 -11.59 24.94 -23.31
CA LEU A 146 -10.75 24.75 -22.12
C LEU A 146 -11.21 25.72 -21.02
N ARG A 147 -11.46 25.20 -19.82
CA ARG A 147 -11.80 25.99 -18.64
C ARG A 147 -10.91 25.63 -17.47
N GLN A 148 -10.28 26.64 -16.86
CA GLN A 148 -9.60 26.47 -15.58
C GLN A 148 -10.63 26.48 -14.46
N LEU A 149 -10.58 25.53 -13.52
CA LEU A 149 -11.52 25.42 -12.40
C LEU A 149 -10.98 25.98 -11.09
N THR A 150 -9.66 25.94 -10.89
CA THR A 150 -9.00 26.45 -9.66
C THR A 150 -8.06 27.59 -9.97
N SER A 151 -7.70 28.38 -8.96
CA SER A 151 -6.69 29.43 -9.07
C SER A 151 -5.71 29.31 -7.91
N PHE A 152 -4.87 28.27 -7.96
CA PHE A 152 -3.78 28.09 -7.00
C PHE A 152 -2.53 28.81 -7.51
N THR A 153 -1.83 29.50 -6.63
CA THR A 153 -0.60 30.24 -6.97
C THR A 153 0.40 30.19 -5.83
N ARG A 154 1.69 30.28 -6.17
CA ARG A 154 2.77 30.47 -5.19
C ARG A 154 3.24 31.93 -5.13
N GLU A 155 2.82 32.75 -6.07
CA GLU A 155 3.16 34.16 -6.10
C GLU A 155 2.25 34.93 -5.14
N LYS A 156 2.85 35.65 -4.20
CA LYS A 156 2.13 36.64 -3.41
C LYS A 156 1.67 37.74 -4.35
N GLN A 157 0.36 37.90 -4.53
CA GLN A 157 -0.15 39.07 -5.24
C GLN A 157 0.32 40.30 -4.47
N PRO A 158 0.87 41.33 -5.20
CA PRO A 158 1.19 42.58 -4.57
C PRO A 158 -0.10 43.12 -3.94
N GLU A 159 -0.11 43.34 -2.63
CA GLU A 159 -1.20 44.04 -1.99
C GLU A 159 -1.42 45.34 -2.75
N ALA A 160 -2.66 45.57 -3.20
CA ALA A 160 -3.02 46.81 -3.78
C ALA A 160 -2.71 47.87 -2.72
N LYS A 161 -1.60 48.58 -2.86
CA LYS A 161 -1.25 49.67 -1.95
C LYS A 161 -2.45 50.61 -1.91
N LYS A 162 -3.09 50.70 -0.77
CA LYS A 162 -4.09 51.74 -0.57
C LYS A 162 -3.37 53.07 -0.83
N PRO A 163 -3.85 53.88 -1.79
CA PRO A 163 -3.21 55.15 -2.07
C PRO A 163 -3.08 55.96 -0.79
N THR A 164 -1.93 56.51 -0.53
CA THR A 164 -1.69 57.40 0.58
C THR A 164 -2.63 58.62 0.45
N ALA A 165 -2.87 59.31 1.53
CA ALA A 165 -3.70 60.54 1.50
C ALA A 165 -3.17 61.57 0.46
N VAL A 166 -1.85 61.59 0.24
CA VAL A 166 -1.19 62.46 -0.73
C VAL A 166 -1.42 61.97 -2.16
N GLU A 167 -1.28 60.67 -2.42
CA GLU A 167 -1.56 60.07 -3.74
C GLU A 167 -3.04 60.24 -4.12
N LYS A 168 -3.94 60.05 -3.15
CA LYS A 168 -5.38 60.28 -3.35
C LYS A 168 -5.69 61.72 -3.64
N TRP A 169 -5.01 62.65 -2.94
CA TRP A 169 -5.16 64.10 -3.21
C TRP A 169 -4.66 64.44 -4.62
N TYR A 170 -3.51 63.89 -5.06
CA TYR A 170 -3.03 64.07 -6.42
C TYR A 170 -3.96 63.48 -7.47
N GLU A 171 -4.51 62.29 -7.26
CA GLU A 171 -5.51 61.70 -8.16
C GLU A 171 -6.78 62.60 -8.27
N ASP A 172 -7.28 63.11 -7.16
CA ASP A 172 -8.47 63.96 -7.14
C ASP A 172 -8.16 65.34 -7.76
N GLN A 173 -6.98 65.89 -7.49
CA GLN A 173 -6.50 67.11 -8.14
C GLN A 173 -6.37 66.93 -9.68
N GLN A 174 -5.79 65.84 -10.14
CA GLN A 174 -5.66 65.55 -11.57
C GLN A 174 -7.04 65.36 -12.22
N LYS A 175 -7.94 64.65 -11.56
CA LYS A 175 -9.33 64.47 -12.04
C LYS A 175 -10.05 65.83 -12.17
N ASN A 176 -9.85 66.71 -11.21
CA ASN A 176 -10.45 68.05 -11.26
C ASN A 176 -9.78 68.91 -12.33
N LEU A 177 -8.48 68.90 -12.45
CA LEU A 177 -7.74 69.63 -13.47
C LEU A 177 -8.14 69.16 -14.89
N PHE A 178 -8.29 67.86 -15.10
CA PHE A 178 -8.76 67.34 -16.36
C PHE A 178 -10.21 67.70 -16.69
N LYS A 179 -11.09 67.85 -15.70
CA LYS A 179 -12.45 68.40 -15.89
C LYS A 179 -12.43 69.83 -16.38
N GLU A 180 -11.49 70.65 -15.90
CA GLU A 180 -11.36 72.09 -16.31
C GLU A 180 -10.67 72.21 -17.69
N ILE A 181 -9.66 71.39 -17.98
CA ILE A 181 -8.91 71.43 -19.25
C ILE A 181 -9.71 70.84 -20.41
N PHE A 182 -10.44 69.78 -20.14
CA PHE A 182 -11.24 69.09 -21.15
C PHE A 182 -12.73 69.31 -20.94
N ARG A 183 -13.19 70.57 -21.18
CA ARG A 183 -14.60 70.96 -21.10
C ARG A 183 -15.55 70.16 -22.01
N PHE A 184 -15.00 69.32 -22.90
CA PHE A 184 -15.73 68.44 -23.78
C PHE A 184 -15.19 67.01 -23.70
N GLY A 185 -15.79 66.19 -22.82
CA GLY A 185 -15.79 64.76 -22.99
C GLY A 185 -14.58 63.96 -22.49
N PHE A 186 -14.26 64.04 -21.16
CA PHE A 186 -13.34 63.13 -20.53
C PHE A 186 -13.85 61.68 -20.53
N GLU A 187 -15.15 61.45 -20.62
CA GLU A 187 -15.77 60.13 -20.75
C GLU A 187 -15.35 59.42 -22.05
N GLY A 188 -15.02 60.16 -23.12
CA GLY A 188 -14.52 59.55 -24.37
C GLY A 188 -13.06 59.06 -24.30
N LEU A 189 -12.22 59.64 -23.43
CA LEU A 189 -10.80 59.26 -23.32
C LEU A 189 -10.56 58.04 -22.39
N GLU A 190 -11.40 57.83 -21.39
CA GLU A 190 -11.35 56.60 -20.60
C GLU A 190 -11.72 55.37 -21.46
N GLY A 191 -12.66 55.51 -22.38
CA GLY A 191 -13.00 54.49 -23.35
C GLY A 191 -11.84 54.14 -24.30
N PHE A 192 -11.07 55.18 -24.71
CA PHE A 192 -9.93 54.99 -25.62
C PHE A 192 -8.70 54.32 -24.95
N ARG A 193 -8.47 54.58 -23.66
CA ARG A 193 -7.38 53.96 -22.90
C ARG A 193 -7.67 52.51 -22.49
N ARG A 194 -8.93 52.11 -22.41
CA ARG A 194 -9.31 50.72 -22.06
C ARG A 194 -9.41 49.76 -23.25
N GLY A 195 -9.08 50.21 -24.48
CA GLY A 195 -9.12 49.35 -25.64
C GLY A 195 -10.51 48.79 -25.94
N THR A 196 -11.58 49.38 -25.41
CA THR A 196 -12.95 49.04 -25.75
C THR A 196 -13.29 49.73 -27.07
N GLY A 197 -12.70 49.23 -28.15
CA GLY A 197 -13.22 49.48 -29.48
C GLY A 197 -14.69 49.09 -29.56
N LEU A 198 -15.40 49.59 -30.56
CA LEU A 198 -16.81 49.47 -30.91
C LEU A 198 -17.42 48.04 -30.88
N LEU A 199 -16.74 47.03 -30.35
CA LEU A 199 -17.32 45.72 -30.10
C LEU A 199 -17.99 45.72 -28.73
N PRO A 200 -19.31 45.57 -28.69
CA PRO A 200 -19.99 45.32 -27.41
C PRO A 200 -19.30 44.16 -26.71
N GLN A 201 -19.16 44.22 -25.38
CA GLN A 201 -18.70 43.07 -24.60
C GLN A 201 -19.70 41.91 -24.82
N LEU A 202 -19.51 41.16 -25.87
CA LEU A 202 -20.34 40.03 -26.23
C LEU A 202 -20.15 38.85 -25.24
N ILE A 203 -19.12 38.93 -24.42
CA ILE A 203 -18.84 37.93 -23.39
C ILE A 203 -18.62 38.69 -22.07
N PRO A 204 -19.41 38.43 -21.02
CA PRO A 204 -19.11 38.97 -19.69
C PRO A 204 -17.69 38.55 -19.32
N SER A 205 -16.85 39.52 -18.94
CA SER A 205 -15.56 39.19 -18.34
C SER A 205 -15.84 38.27 -17.16
N ALA A 206 -15.40 37.01 -17.26
CA ALA A 206 -15.53 36.07 -16.14
C ALA A 206 -14.88 36.74 -14.92
N ALA A 207 -15.64 36.89 -13.85
CA ALA A 207 -15.12 37.44 -12.61
C ALA A 207 -13.84 36.69 -12.25
N ARG A 208 -12.75 37.40 -12.04
CA ARG A 208 -11.48 36.73 -11.67
C ARG A 208 -11.70 36.05 -10.33
N ARG A 209 -11.45 34.73 -10.32
CA ARG A 209 -11.52 33.92 -9.10
C ARG A 209 -10.52 34.43 -8.08
N LYS A 210 -10.90 34.37 -6.80
CA LYS A 210 -9.97 34.64 -5.70
C LYS A 210 -8.85 33.59 -5.73
N PRO A 211 -7.58 33.99 -5.90
CA PRO A 211 -6.48 33.05 -5.89
C PRO A 211 -6.25 32.52 -4.47
N PHE A 212 -5.90 31.23 -4.39
CA PHE A 212 -5.45 30.60 -3.17
C PHE A 212 -3.93 30.46 -3.17
N LEU A 213 -3.28 31.01 -2.16
CA LEU A 213 -1.83 31.01 -2.03
C LEU A 213 -1.35 29.70 -1.39
N LEU A 214 -0.63 28.90 -2.19
CA LEU A 214 0.09 27.70 -1.70
C LEU A 214 1.41 28.14 -1.06
N GLN A 215 1.69 27.64 0.14
CA GLN A 215 2.97 27.87 0.82
C GLN A 215 4.06 26.98 0.17
N GLU A 216 5.34 27.32 0.40
CA GLU A 216 6.47 26.57 -0.18
C GLU A 216 6.48 25.09 0.26
N ASN A 217 6.12 24.81 1.52
CA ASN A 217 6.03 23.48 2.10
C ASN A 217 4.75 22.72 1.75
N GLN A 218 3.84 23.32 0.98
CA GLN A 218 2.56 22.72 0.59
C GLN A 218 2.60 22.19 -0.84
N ARG A 219 2.00 21.03 -1.04
CA ARG A 219 1.84 20.41 -2.36
C ARG A 219 0.41 19.90 -2.56
N LEU A 220 -0.14 20.23 -3.71
CA LEU A 220 -1.40 19.65 -4.18
C LEU A 220 -1.13 18.20 -4.59
N LEU A 221 -1.83 17.25 -3.97
CA LEU A 221 -1.70 15.83 -4.30
C LEU A 221 -2.76 15.39 -5.31
N MET A 222 -3.98 15.87 -5.12
CA MET A 222 -5.16 15.44 -5.83
C MET A 222 -6.14 16.58 -6.00
N ALA A 223 -6.84 16.63 -7.15
CA ALA A 223 -8.00 17.48 -7.31
C ALA A 223 -8.98 16.81 -8.29
N GLU A 224 -10.29 16.88 -7.97
CA GLU A 224 -11.37 16.31 -8.79
C GLU A 224 -12.57 17.23 -8.75
N PRO A 225 -13.23 17.52 -9.90
CA PRO A 225 -14.43 18.33 -9.90
C PRO A 225 -15.63 17.56 -9.35
N SER A 226 -16.54 18.25 -8.67
CA SER A 226 -17.86 17.69 -8.34
C SER A 226 -18.61 17.33 -9.64
N PRO A 227 -19.61 16.43 -9.58
CA PRO A 227 -20.37 16.03 -10.76
C PRO A 227 -21.06 17.20 -11.50
N ASP A 228 -21.43 18.26 -10.80
CA ASP A 228 -22.00 19.51 -11.33
C ASP A 228 -20.96 20.59 -11.65
N GLU A 229 -19.68 20.30 -11.45
CA GLU A 229 -18.52 21.19 -11.64
C GLU A 229 -18.57 22.51 -10.84
N LYS A 230 -19.45 22.63 -9.84
CA LYS A 230 -19.51 23.83 -8.99
C LYS A 230 -18.41 23.86 -7.94
N TYR A 231 -17.89 22.71 -7.59
CA TYR A 231 -16.84 22.56 -6.60
C TYR A 231 -15.70 21.70 -7.13
N VAL A 232 -14.52 21.87 -6.54
CA VAL A 232 -13.37 21.00 -6.69
C VAL A 232 -12.96 20.50 -5.31
N LEU A 233 -12.97 19.18 -5.09
CA LEU A 233 -12.31 18.57 -3.94
C LEU A 233 -10.82 18.46 -4.25
N PHE A 234 -9.98 18.78 -3.25
CA PHE A 234 -8.54 18.65 -3.40
C PHE A 234 -7.87 18.24 -2.08
N THR A 235 -6.82 17.43 -2.18
CA THR A 235 -5.97 17.09 -1.04
C THR A 235 -4.68 17.88 -1.09
N LEU A 236 -4.36 18.54 0.01
CA LEU A 236 -3.11 19.24 0.23
C LEU A 236 -2.24 18.44 1.20
N ARG A 237 -0.97 18.23 0.84
CA ARG A 237 0.06 17.77 1.76
C ARG A 237 0.90 18.96 2.18
N GLU A 238 1.15 19.06 3.46
CA GLU A 238 2.05 20.04 4.06
C GLU A 238 3.22 19.33 4.72
N THR A 239 4.44 19.69 4.32
CA THR A 239 5.67 19.15 4.91
C THR A 239 6.01 19.97 6.14
N ILE A 240 6.20 19.32 7.30
CA ILE A 240 6.63 19.98 8.53
C ILE A 240 8.14 20.20 8.46
N THR A 241 8.55 21.44 8.22
CA THR A 241 9.96 21.80 7.98
C THR A 241 10.85 21.69 9.22
N SER A 242 10.28 21.63 10.42
CA SER A 242 11.03 21.41 11.67
C SER A 242 11.40 19.95 11.93
N ALA A 243 10.77 19.00 11.25
CA ALA A 243 11.07 17.58 11.38
C ALA A 243 12.46 17.26 10.83
N LYS A 244 13.30 16.59 11.63
CA LYS A 244 14.67 16.23 11.24
C LYS A 244 14.66 14.93 10.45
N GLN A 245 15.18 14.95 9.26
CA GLN A 245 15.49 13.75 8.50
C GLN A 245 16.80 13.15 8.94
N THR A 246 16.86 11.83 8.99
CA THR A 246 18.11 11.10 9.19
C THR A 246 18.86 10.97 7.87
N ILE A 247 20.13 10.62 7.97
CA ILE A 247 20.99 10.31 6.83
C ILE A 247 21.62 8.93 7.01
N VAL A 248 21.87 8.25 5.89
CA VAL A 248 22.61 6.99 5.84
C VAL A 248 23.91 7.25 5.08
N PRO A 249 25.09 7.01 5.72
CA PRO A 249 26.37 7.14 5.04
C PRO A 249 26.56 6.06 3.97
N ASP A 250 27.00 6.46 2.76
CA ASP A 250 27.46 5.57 1.71
C ASP A 250 28.98 5.69 1.58
N TYR A 251 29.69 4.62 1.90
CA TYR A 251 31.14 4.57 1.92
C TYR A 251 31.74 4.07 0.60
N VAL A 252 30.93 3.45 -0.27
CA VAL A 252 31.40 2.83 -1.53
C VAL A 252 30.78 3.58 -2.72
N THR A 253 31.35 4.75 -3.00
CA THR A 253 30.85 5.67 -4.01
C THR A 253 31.78 5.78 -5.21
N ARG A 254 31.28 6.31 -6.33
CA ARG A 254 32.07 6.58 -7.53
C ARG A 254 33.06 7.74 -7.33
N SER A 255 32.75 8.69 -6.46
CA SER A 255 33.58 9.86 -6.18
C SER A 255 34.78 9.51 -5.31
N GLY A 256 34.77 8.37 -4.60
CA GLY A 256 35.77 8.00 -3.61
C GLY A 256 35.63 8.74 -2.27
N TYR A 257 34.65 9.63 -2.14
CA TYR A 257 34.32 10.31 -0.90
C TYR A 257 33.04 9.69 -0.31
N THR A 258 32.92 9.71 1.03
CA THR A 258 31.68 9.31 1.69
C THR A 258 30.56 10.28 1.28
N GLU A 259 29.47 9.73 0.80
CA GLU A 259 28.24 10.46 0.46
C GLU A 259 27.14 10.16 1.47
N THR A 260 26.03 10.91 1.43
CA THR A 260 24.92 10.71 2.35
C THR A 260 23.64 10.47 1.56
N ILE A 261 22.85 9.48 2.02
CA ILE A 261 21.53 9.17 1.49
C ILE A 261 20.50 9.73 2.48
N PRO A 262 19.63 10.68 2.09
CA PRO A 262 18.52 11.13 2.95
C PRO A 262 17.57 9.97 3.25
N SER A 263 17.08 9.90 4.49
CA SER A 263 16.18 8.84 4.95
C SER A 263 15.04 9.41 5.81
N HIS A 264 14.23 8.53 6.39
CA HIS A 264 13.03 8.89 7.15
C HIS A 264 13.33 9.64 8.46
N THR A 265 12.30 10.28 9.03
CA THR A 265 12.32 10.84 10.39
C THR A 265 12.27 9.73 11.45
N LYS A 266 12.54 10.07 12.72
CA LYS A 266 12.40 9.16 13.87
C LYS A 266 10.96 9.15 14.40
N ALA A 267 10.63 8.15 15.22
CA ALA A 267 9.29 7.88 15.74
C ALA A 267 8.56 9.08 16.40
N ALA A 268 9.31 9.99 17.03
CA ALA A 268 8.74 11.16 17.69
C ALA A 268 8.37 12.31 16.71
N GLU A 269 8.74 12.22 15.45
CA GLU A 269 8.68 13.32 14.50
C GLU A 269 7.74 13.01 13.33
N ASN A 270 6.53 13.59 13.34
CA ASN A 270 5.68 13.59 12.14
C ASN A 270 6.23 14.62 11.13
N SER A 271 6.39 14.22 9.88
CA SER A 271 6.93 15.06 8.82
C SER A 271 5.89 15.60 7.86
N GLU A 272 4.64 15.15 7.93
CA GLU A 272 3.61 15.48 6.95
C GLU A 272 2.23 15.63 7.59
N LEU A 273 1.49 16.64 7.12
CA LEU A 273 0.07 16.84 7.43
C LEU A 273 -0.75 16.76 6.13
N TYR A 274 -1.94 16.22 6.22
CA TYR A 274 -2.86 16.11 5.09
C TYR A 274 -4.16 16.83 5.38
N ARG A 275 -4.67 17.58 4.40
CA ARG A 275 -5.94 18.32 4.54
C ARG A 275 -6.76 18.14 3.28
N LEU A 276 -8.08 18.01 3.45
CA LEU A 276 -9.05 18.01 2.35
C LEU A 276 -9.71 19.37 2.26
N GLY A 277 -9.64 19.98 1.09
CA GLY A 277 -10.25 21.27 0.79
C GLY A 277 -11.30 21.17 -0.29
N LEU A 278 -12.16 22.18 -0.30
CA LEU A 278 -13.21 22.38 -1.28
C LEU A 278 -13.07 23.78 -1.88
N VAL A 279 -12.96 23.87 -3.21
CA VAL A 279 -12.93 25.15 -3.94
C VAL A 279 -14.26 25.36 -4.63
N ASN A 280 -14.88 26.52 -4.45
CA ASN A 280 -15.98 26.96 -5.31
C ASN A 280 -15.40 27.43 -6.66
N THR A 281 -15.82 26.80 -7.76
CA THR A 281 -15.27 27.05 -9.11
C THR A 281 -15.61 28.42 -9.71
N GLU A 282 -16.61 29.11 -9.17
CA GLU A 282 -17.01 30.45 -9.63
C GLU A 282 -16.27 31.53 -8.88
N THR A 283 -16.23 31.43 -7.54
CA THR A 283 -15.64 32.46 -6.68
C THR A 283 -14.16 32.25 -6.39
N GLY A 284 -13.66 31.01 -6.45
CA GLY A 284 -12.32 30.61 -6.01
C GLY A 284 -12.21 30.52 -4.48
N GLU A 285 -13.32 30.66 -3.73
CA GLU A 285 -13.30 30.51 -2.28
C GLU A 285 -12.92 29.07 -1.90
N VAL A 286 -11.93 28.95 -1.02
CA VAL A 286 -11.48 27.67 -0.46
C VAL A 286 -12.08 27.50 0.93
N ARG A 287 -12.69 26.33 1.18
CA ARG A 287 -13.13 25.88 2.49
C ARG A 287 -12.47 24.56 2.82
N TRP A 288 -12.02 24.42 4.06
CA TRP A 288 -11.49 23.14 4.55
C TRP A 288 -12.66 22.28 5.03
N VAL A 289 -12.57 20.98 4.77
CA VAL A 289 -13.59 20.02 5.23
C VAL A 289 -13.54 19.97 6.76
N ASP A 290 -14.70 20.21 7.37
CA ASP A 290 -14.93 20.08 8.79
C ASP A 290 -15.46 18.68 9.12
N TYR A 291 -14.62 17.88 9.78
CA TYR A 291 -14.97 16.52 10.19
C TYR A 291 -15.75 16.46 11.51
N GLY A 292 -15.96 17.58 12.18
CA GLY A 292 -16.65 17.62 13.49
C GLY A 292 -15.87 16.97 14.63
N GLN A 293 -14.52 16.83 14.48
CA GLN A 293 -13.65 16.16 15.46
C GLN A 293 -12.89 17.16 16.35
N GLY A 294 -13.27 18.43 16.34
CA GLY A 294 -12.61 19.49 17.12
C GLY A 294 -11.17 19.71 16.65
N GLU A 295 -10.23 19.78 17.58
CA GLU A 295 -8.81 20.00 17.29
C GLU A 295 -8.05 18.71 16.90
N ARG A 296 -8.72 17.54 16.92
CA ARG A 296 -8.09 16.27 16.57
C ARG A 296 -7.71 16.26 15.09
N GLN A 297 -6.46 15.94 14.79
CA GLN A 297 -5.99 15.79 13.42
C GLN A 297 -6.67 14.60 12.76
N VAL A 298 -7.30 14.84 11.62
CA VAL A 298 -7.96 13.85 10.78
C VAL A 298 -7.27 13.78 9.43
N ASN A 299 -6.82 12.60 9.05
CA ASN A 299 -6.17 12.34 7.78
C ASN A 299 -7.19 11.84 6.75
N PRO A 300 -7.49 12.60 5.68
CA PRO A 300 -8.37 12.15 4.61
C PRO A 300 -7.76 10.96 3.87
N ARG A 301 -8.59 9.94 3.57
CA ARG A 301 -8.16 8.74 2.84
C ARG A 301 -8.69 8.70 1.42
N SER A 302 -9.99 8.91 1.24
CA SER A 302 -10.61 8.88 -0.08
C SER A 302 -11.95 9.59 -0.10
N TRP A 303 -12.45 9.88 -1.32
CA TRP A 303 -13.84 10.27 -1.54
C TRP A 303 -14.47 9.44 -2.65
N LEU A 304 -15.77 9.34 -2.62
CA LEU A 304 -16.52 8.51 -3.56
C LEU A 304 -17.88 9.14 -3.86
N TRP A 305 -18.11 9.50 -5.13
CA TRP A 305 -19.39 10.02 -5.60
C TRP A 305 -20.43 8.91 -5.72
N SER A 306 -21.69 9.23 -5.35
CA SER A 306 -22.81 8.33 -5.59
C SER A 306 -23.07 8.11 -7.10
N PRO A 307 -23.68 6.99 -7.50
CA PRO A 307 -24.03 6.73 -8.89
C PRO A 307 -24.88 7.80 -9.57
N ASP A 308 -25.73 8.52 -8.81
CA ASP A 308 -26.53 9.65 -9.28
C ASP A 308 -25.78 11.00 -9.25
N GLY A 309 -24.56 11.04 -8.73
CA GLY A 309 -23.71 12.24 -8.65
C GLY A 309 -24.13 13.29 -7.62
N LYS A 310 -25.07 12.99 -6.73
CA LYS A 310 -25.61 13.97 -5.78
C LYS A 310 -24.98 13.94 -4.41
N LYS A 311 -24.32 12.86 -4.05
CA LYS A 311 -23.79 12.59 -2.71
C LYS A 311 -22.32 12.27 -2.81
N CYS A 312 -21.54 12.68 -1.80
CA CYS A 312 -20.11 12.39 -1.70
C CYS A 312 -19.82 11.75 -0.34
N LEU A 313 -19.28 10.53 -0.36
CA LEU A 313 -18.72 9.91 0.83
C LEU A 313 -17.25 10.24 0.96
N LEU A 314 -16.80 10.39 2.20
CA LEU A 314 -15.38 10.49 2.54
C LEU A 314 -15.01 9.33 3.45
N THR A 315 -13.81 8.82 3.30
CA THR A 315 -13.15 8.01 4.34
C THR A 315 -11.98 8.79 4.91
N ALA A 316 -11.83 8.73 6.21
CA ALA A 316 -10.74 9.36 6.92
C ALA A 316 -10.39 8.57 8.18
N GLU A 317 -9.21 8.82 8.73
CA GLU A 317 -8.75 8.24 9.98
C GLU A 317 -8.14 9.29 10.89
N ALA A 318 -8.14 9.02 12.18
CA ALA A 318 -7.40 9.81 13.14
C ALA A 318 -5.89 9.66 12.92
N GLU A 319 -5.11 10.70 13.25
CA GLU A 319 -3.64 10.66 13.15
C GLU A 319 -3.04 9.51 13.99
N ASP A 320 -3.62 9.26 15.17
CA ASP A 320 -3.23 8.17 16.08
C ASP A 320 -3.75 6.78 15.66
N ARG A 321 -4.48 6.71 14.54
CA ARG A 321 -5.14 5.50 14.01
C ARG A 321 -6.04 4.72 14.97
N LYS A 322 -6.47 5.34 16.06
CA LYS A 322 -7.43 4.72 16.99
C LYS A 322 -8.87 4.75 16.48
N GLU A 323 -9.12 5.52 15.42
CA GLU A 323 -10.47 5.68 14.86
C GLU A 323 -10.41 5.93 13.35
N ALA A 324 -11.35 5.34 12.62
CA ALA A 324 -11.57 5.56 11.19
C ALA A 324 -13.06 5.76 10.92
N TRP A 325 -13.40 6.58 9.92
CA TRP A 325 -14.77 6.99 9.65
C TRP A 325 -15.17 6.87 8.20
N ILE A 326 -16.48 6.68 7.99
CA ILE A 326 -17.18 6.99 6.76
C ILE A 326 -18.04 8.21 7.05
N PHE A 327 -17.83 9.28 6.29
CA PHE A 327 -18.58 10.52 6.36
C PHE A 327 -19.43 10.74 5.11
N LEU A 328 -20.56 11.40 5.28
CA LEU A 328 -21.29 12.06 4.19
C LEU A 328 -20.91 13.55 4.18
N LEU A 329 -20.42 14.04 3.03
CA LEU A 329 -20.00 15.44 2.86
C LEU A 329 -21.16 16.28 2.33
N ASP A 330 -21.47 17.38 3.03
CA ASP A 330 -22.27 18.49 2.49
C ASP A 330 -21.36 19.48 1.77
N LEU A 331 -21.44 19.50 0.45
CA LEU A 331 -20.54 20.31 -0.38
C LEU A 331 -20.65 21.83 -0.11
N PRO A 332 -21.86 22.46 -0.04
CA PRO A 332 -21.97 23.88 0.16
C PRO A 332 -21.34 24.38 1.46
N SER A 333 -21.49 23.62 2.55
CA SER A 333 -20.96 24.01 3.86
C SER A 333 -19.56 23.47 4.16
N ALA A 334 -19.08 22.48 3.39
CA ALA A 334 -17.88 21.68 3.65
C ALA A 334 -17.91 20.95 5.01
N ARG A 335 -19.10 20.68 5.56
CA ARG A 335 -19.29 19.93 6.81
C ARG A 335 -19.59 18.46 6.52
N THR A 336 -19.29 17.61 7.48
CA THR A 336 -19.52 16.18 7.37
C THR A 336 -20.50 15.66 8.41
N THR A 337 -21.19 14.58 8.05
CA THR A 337 -21.99 13.77 8.96
C THR A 337 -21.39 12.38 9.05
N ILE A 338 -21.16 11.86 10.26
CA ILE A 338 -20.63 10.51 10.48
C ILE A 338 -21.72 9.48 10.15
N LEU A 339 -21.43 8.60 9.21
CA LEU A 339 -22.27 7.43 8.92
C LEU A 339 -21.79 6.17 9.65
N GLU A 340 -20.47 6.00 9.73
CA GLU A 340 -19.83 4.89 10.44
C GLU A 340 -18.56 5.37 11.13
N ALA A 341 -18.30 4.84 12.33
CA ALA A 341 -17.06 5.00 13.08
C ALA A 341 -16.57 3.64 13.56
N VAL A 342 -15.35 3.32 13.24
CA VAL A 342 -14.64 2.13 13.70
C VAL A 342 -13.58 2.57 14.69
N ARG A 343 -13.63 2.01 15.89
CA ARG A 343 -12.69 2.33 16.99
C ARG A 343 -11.92 1.10 17.41
N ASP A 344 -10.67 1.29 17.76
CA ASP A 344 -9.82 0.27 18.35
C ASP A 344 -8.91 0.93 19.40
N GLU A 345 -8.75 0.29 20.55
CA GLU A 345 -7.86 0.78 21.61
C GLU A 345 -6.39 0.72 21.14
N ALA A 346 -6.05 -0.31 20.38
CA ALA A 346 -4.74 -0.47 19.80
C ALA A 346 -4.57 0.40 18.53
N TRP A 347 -5.08 -0.06 17.40
CA TRP A 347 -5.17 0.71 16.15
C TRP A 347 -6.16 0.07 15.18
N VAL A 348 -6.82 0.90 14.39
CA VAL A 348 -7.64 0.43 13.26
C VAL A 348 -6.71 -0.06 12.16
N GLY A 349 -6.75 -1.36 11.88
CA GLY A 349 -5.87 -2.00 10.92
C GLY A 349 -6.27 -1.79 9.45
N PRO A 350 -5.50 -2.36 8.52
CA PRO A 350 -5.77 -2.22 7.08
C PRO A 350 -7.15 -2.72 6.65
N LEU A 351 -7.73 -3.68 7.39
CA LEU A 351 -9.07 -4.21 7.16
C LEU A 351 -10.14 -3.56 8.07
N GLY A 352 -9.75 -2.56 8.86
CA GLY A 352 -10.64 -1.92 9.82
C GLY A 352 -11.78 -1.14 9.17
N LEU A 353 -11.49 -0.47 8.07
CA LEU A 353 -12.46 0.21 7.23
C LEU A 353 -11.91 0.31 5.80
N THR A 354 -12.37 -0.57 4.90
CA THR A 354 -11.86 -0.66 3.52
C THR A 354 -12.92 -1.19 2.55
N SER A 355 -12.58 -1.28 1.26
CA SER A 355 -13.49 -1.76 0.19
C SER A 355 -14.85 -1.04 0.18
N LEU A 356 -14.86 0.30 0.38
CA LEU A 356 -16.08 1.09 0.32
C LEU A 356 -16.56 1.24 -1.13
N PHE A 357 -17.81 0.90 -1.39
CA PHE A 357 -18.45 1.11 -2.70
C PHE A 357 -19.97 1.32 -2.58
N TRP A 358 -20.50 2.14 -3.49
CA TRP A 358 -21.92 2.39 -3.60
C TRP A 358 -22.69 1.22 -4.23
N TRP A 359 -23.93 1.06 -3.81
CA TRP A 359 -24.92 0.30 -4.57
C TRP A 359 -25.53 1.17 -5.68
N PRO A 360 -26.17 0.56 -6.71
CA PRO A 360 -26.73 1.32 -7.83
C PRO A 360 -27.87 2.28 -7.45
N ASP A 361 -28.49 2.06 -6.29
CA ASP A 361 -29.59 2.86 -5.77
C ASP A 361 -29.17 4.23 -5.21
N SER A 362 -27.87 4.49 -5.06
CA SER A 362 -27.33 5.71 -4.42
C SER A 362 -27.78 5.93 -2.96
N GLU A 363 -28.33 4.91 -2.33
CA GLU A 363 -28.82 4.93 -0.93
C GLU A 363 -28.09 3.96 -0.03
N HIS A 364 -27.44 2.93 -0.58
CA HIS A 364 -26.67 1.95 0.19
C HIS A 364 -25.21 1.92 -0.23
N VAL A 365 -24.36 1.62 0.74
CA VAL A 365 -22.93 1.38 0.55
C VAL A 365 -22.51 0.11 1.25
N SER A 366 -21.53 -0.59 0.67
CA SER A 366 -20.88 -1.71 1.34
C SER A 366 -19.44 -1.38 1.66
N TYR A 367 -18.94 -1.96 2.73
CA TYR A 367 -17.56 -1.79 3.19
C TYR A 367 -17.11 -3.02 3.99
N ILE A 368 -15.81 -3.18 4.15
CA ILE A 368 -15.22 -4.19 5.05
C ILE A 368 -14.84 -3.51 6.36
N SER A 369 -15.13 -4.21 7.48
CA SER A 369 -14.69 -3.78 8.80
C SER A 369 -14.38 -4.96 9.71
N GLU A 370 -13.39 -4.82 10.59
CA GLU A 370 -12.98 -5.80 11.60
C GLU A 370 -13.56 -5.50 13.00
N LYS A 371 -14.58 -4.64 13.11
CA LYS A 371 -15.14 -4.17 14.38
C LYS A 371 -15.62 -5.29 15.31
N ASN A 372 -15.93 -6.49 14.78
CA ASN A 372 -16.35 -7.66 15.54
C ASN A 372 -15.22 -8.71 15.71
N GLY A 373 -13.94 -8.31 15.56
CA GLY A 373 -12.78 -9.18 15.76
C GLY A 373 -12.23 -9.80 14.48
N PHE A 374 -13.06 -10.03 13.46
CA PHE A 374 -12.66 -10.47 12.11
C PHE A 374 -13.18 -9.50 11.07
N ALA A 375 -12.45 -9.37 9.95
CA ALA A 375 -12.86 -8.51 8.87
C ALA A 375 -14.02 -9.11 8.07
N HIS A 376 -15.16 -8.43 8.09
CA HIS A 376 -16.37 -8.85 7.41
C HIS A 376 -16.96 -7.77 6.53
N LEU A 377 -17.81 -8.19 5.58
CA LEU A 377 -18.55 -7.31 4.70
C LEU A 377 -19.80 -6.80 5.41
N TYR A 378 -20.03 -5.50 5.32
CA TYR A 378 -21.18 -4.78 5.87
C TYR A 378 -21.91 -4.01 4.78
N VAL A 379 -23.20 -3.71 5.03
CA VAL A 379 -23.98 -2.72 4.30
C VAL A 379 -24.50 -1.66 5.27
N LEU A 380 -24.56 -0.44 4.78
CA LEU A 380 -25.01 0.75 5.49
C LEU A 380 -25.89 1.59 4.56
N SER A 381 -27.07 2.03 5.06
CA SER A 381 -27.85 3.07 4.38
C SER A 381 -27.33 4.45 4.73
N ILE A 382 -27.38 5.39 3.77
CA ILE A 382 -26.83 6.74 3.98
C ILE A 382 -27.66 7.60 4.95
N ASP A 383 -28.89 7.22 5.25
CA ASP A 383 -29.70 7.83 6.31
C ASP A 383 -29.38 7.25 7.70
N GLY A 384 -28.45 6.28 7.76
CA GLY A 384 -27.96 5.66 9.01
C GLY A 384 -28.92 4.68 9.67
N LYS A 385 -30.10 4.40 9.07
CA LYS A 385 -31.11 3.53 9.70
C LYS A 385 -30.83 2.04 9.52
N GLU A 386 -30.20 1.64 8.44
CA GLU A 386 -29.80 0.26 8.18
C GLU A 386 -28.30 0.09 8.33
N LYS A 387 -27.89 -0.82 9.23
CA LYS A 387 -26.51 -1.32 9.34
C LYS A 387 -26.58 -2.84 9.51
N LYS A 388 -26.06 -3.59 8.54
CA LYS A 388 -26.12 -5.04 8.54
C LYS A 388 -24.79 -5.66 8.19
N GLN A 389 -24.38 -6.68 8.93
CA GLN A 389 -23.27 -7.56 8.58
C GLN A 389 -23.74 -8.58 7.55
N LEU A 390 -23.00 -8.72 6.44
CA LEU A 390 -23.35 -9.61 5.33
C LEU A 390 -22.58 -10.94 5.35
N THR A 391 -21.42 -10.98 6.00
CA THR A 391 -20.63 -12.19 6.22
C THR A 391 -20.25 -12.31 7.68
N ASP A 392 -20.15 -13.51 8.21
CA ASP A 392 -19.81 -13.79 9.60
C ASP A 392 -19.00 -15.08 9.74
N GLY A 393 -18.31 -15.25 10.86
CA GLY A 393 -17.49 -16.42 11.17
C GLY A 393 -16.07 -16.06 11.62
N ARG A 394 -15.25 -17.09 11.87
CA ARG A 394 -13.84 -16.92 12.25
C ARG A 394 -12.93 -16.91 11.01
N PHE A 395 -13.14 -15.93 10.15
CA PHE A 395 -12.38 -15.74 8.93
C PHE A 395 -12.40 -14.28 8.51
N GLU A 396 -11.54 -13.88 7.59
CA GLU A 396 -11.43 -12.54 7.07
C GLU A 396 -11.89 -12.44 5.62
N VAL A 397 -12.68 -11.42 5.33
CA VAL A 397 -12.89 -10.89 3.98
C VAL A 397 -11.82 -9.83 3.73
N THR A 398 -10.95 -10.08 2.76
CA THR A 398 -9.79 -9.22 2.50
C THR A 398 -10.05 -8.19 1.39
N GLN A 399 -10.99 -8.48 0.50
CA GLN A 399 -11.38 -7.62 -0.62
C GLN A 399 -12.85 -7.83 -0.96
N ALA A 400 -13.54 -6.76 -1.39
CA ALA A 400 -14.92 -6.86 -1.90
C ALA A 400 -15.19 -5.78 -2.94
N TRP A 401 -16.04 -6.07 -3.92
CA TRP A 401 -16.51 -5.14 -4.94
C TRP A 401 -17.86 -5.55 -5.50
N LEU A 402 -18.62 -4.58 -6.00
CA LEU A 402 -19.90 -4.81 -6.63
C LEU A 402 -19.72 -5.37 -8.04
N ALA A 403 -20.50 -6.37 -8.41
CA ALA A 403 -20.59 -6.85 -9.78
C ALA A 403 -21.10 -5.77 -10.73
N THR A 404 -20.75 -5.87 -12.02
CA THR A 404 -21.12 -4.88 -13.03
C THR A 404 -22.65 -4.76 -13.21
N ASP A 405 -23.38 -5.85 -12.99
CA ASP A 405 -24.85 -5.87 -13.07
C ASP A 405 -25.52 -5.33 -11.78
N GLY A 406 -24.76 -4.98 -10.75
CA GLY A 406 -25.25 -4.46 -9.48
C GLY A 406 -26.04 -5.45 -8.61
N LYS A 407 -26.09 -6.76 -8.97
CA LYS A 407 -26.93 -7.74 -8.28
C LYS A 407 -26.21 -8.60 -7.26
N LYS A 408 -24.89 -8.63 -7.30
CA LYS A 408 -24.04 -9.41 -6.40
C LYS A 408 -22.79 -8.67 -6.03
N ILE A 409 -22.20 -9.06 -4.92
CA ILE A 409 -20.88 -8.63 -4.46
C ILE A 409 -19.92 -9.80 -4.65
N TYR A 410 -18.78 -9.54 -5.27
CA TYR A 410 -17.64 -10.44 -5.23
C TYR A 410 -16.77 -10.11 -4.03
N PHE A 411 -16.23 -11.13 -3.39
CA PHE A 411 -15.28 -10.93 -2.31
C PHE A 411 -14.25 -12.05 -2.21
N VAL A 412 -13.09 -11.71 -1.68
CA VAL A 412 -12.00 -12.66 -1.40
C VAL A 412 -11.95 -12.93 0.10
N SER A 413 -11.85 -14.20 0.46
CA SER A 413 -11.88 -14.62 1.86
C SER A 413 -10.95 -15.80 2.13
N ASN A 414 -10.50 -15.91 3.38
CA ASN A 414 -9.76 -17.03 3.91
C ASN A 414 -10.65 -18.02 4.70
N GLU A 415 -11.96 -18.05 4.42
CA GLU A 415 -12.96 -18.87 5.13
C GLU A 415 -12.63 -20.38 5.14
N VAL A 416 -11.98 -20.92 4.10
CA VAL A 416 -11.64 -22.35 4.03
C VAL A 416 -10.50 -22.70 4.99
N HIS A 417 -9.49 -21.88 5.03
CA HIS A 417 -8.31 -22.00 5.89
C HIS A 417 -7.61 -20.64 5.97
N PRO A 418 -7.08 -20.22 7.12
CA PRO A 418 -6.40 -18.94 7.26
C PRO A 418 -5.29 -18.70 6.22
N GLY A 419 -4.59 -19.76 5.81
CA GLY A 419 -3.52 -19.73 4.81
C GLY A 419 -3.98 -19.91 3.35
N GLU A 420 -5.27 -19.81 3.04
CA GLU A 420 -5.82 -19.90 1.68
C GLU A 420 -6.60 -18.65 1.31
N ARG A 421 -6.74 -18.36 0.03
CA ARG A 421 -7.57 -17.26 -0.49
C ARG A 421 -8.46 -17.77 -1.60
N HIS A 422 -9.78 -17.54 -1.46
CA HIS A 422 -10.77 -17.95 -2.45
C HIS A 422 -11.70 -16.81 -2.82
N LEU A 423 -12.16 -16.83 -4.06
CA LEU A 423 -13.16 -15.88 -4.57
C LEU A 423 -14.57 -16.43 -4.33
N TYR A 424 -15.43 -15.56 -3.83
CA TYR A 424 -16.84 -15.80 -3.58
C TYR A 424 -17.71 -14.76 -4.28
N SER A 425 -18.97 -15.10 -4.49
CA SER A 425 -20.03 -14.15 -4.79
C SER A 425 -21.15 -14.22 -3.76
N LEU A 426 -21.75 -13.07 -3.43
CA LEU A 426 -22.90 -12.90 -2.56
C LEU A 426 -24.01 -12.27 -3.38
N ASP A 427 -25.13 -12.98 -3.57
CA ASP A 427 -26.32 -12.45 -4.24
C ASP A 427 -27.06 -11.50 -3.29
N LEU A 428 -27.27 -10.26 -3.72
CA LEU A 428 -27.84 -9.20 -2.87
C LEU A 428 -29.32 -9.38 -2.58
N LYS A 429 -30.06 -10.07 -3.44
CA LYS A 429 -31.50 -10.31 -3.26
C LYS A 429 -31.76 -11.47 -2.31
N THR A 430 -30.98 -12.54 -2.44
CA THR A 430 -31.23 -13.80 -1.71
C THR A 430 -30.31 -13.98 -0.50
N GLY A 431 -29.20 -13.22 -0.40
CA GLY A 431 -28.16 -13.43 0.57
C GLY A 431 -27.32 -14.70 0.35
N LYS A 432 -27.49 -15.37 -0.81
CA LYS A 432 -26.79 -16.62 -1.09
C LYS A 432 -25.33 -16.39 -1.39
N LYS A 433 -24.45 -16.95 -0.56
CA LYS A 433 -23.01 -17.02 -0.75
C LYS A 433 -22.64 -18.22 -1.62
N THR A 434 -21.73 -18.03 -2.59
CA THR A 434 -21.22 -19.08 -3.49
C THR A 434 -19.71 -18.97 -3.64
N ARG A 435 -18.96 -20.04 -3.31
CA ARG A 435 -17.52 -20.12 -3.62
C ARG A 435 -17.33 -20.41 -5.11
N LEU A 436 -16.49 -19.61 -5.78
CA LEU A 436 -16.24 -19.68 -7.22
C LEU A 436 -14.93 -20.39 -7.57
N THR A 437 -13.94 -20.38 -6.65
CA THR A 437 -12.60 -20.96 -6.89
C THR A 437 -12.25 -22.03 -5.86
N HIS A 438 -11.45 -23.04 -6.27
CA HIS A 438 -11.19 -24.24 -5.47
C HIS A 438 -9.71 -24.67 -5.44
N LEU A 439 -8.78 -23.93 -6.09
CA LEU A 439 -7.35 -24.21 -6.04
C LEU A 439 -6.83 -23.97 -4.62
N THR A 440 -6.38 -25.00 -3.94
CA THR A 440 -5.72 -24.91 -2.63
C THR A 440 -4.44 -24.13 -2.76
N GLY A 441 -4.29 -23.04 -2.02
CA GLY A 441 -3.12 -22.18 -2.08
C GLY A 441 -3.44 -20.70 -1.91
N LEU A 442 -2.47 -19.85 -2.22
CA LEU A 442 -2.70 -18.43 -2.36
C LEU A 442 -3.09 -18.10 -3.80
N ASN A 443 -4.17 -17.36 -3.92
CA ASN A 443 -4.76 -17.00 -5.20
C ASN A 443 -5.05 -15.49 -5.24
N GLU A 444 -4.67 -14.84 -6.35
CA GLU A 444 -5.11 -13.50 -6.72
C GLU A 444 -6.05 -13.60 -7.91
N PHE A 445 -7.10 -12.76 -7.94
CA PHE A 445 -8.20 -12.92 -8.88
C PHE A 445 -8.38 -11.67 -9.74
N TYR A 446 -8.53 -11.88 -11.04
CA TYR A 446 -8.75 -10.84 -12.04
C TYR A 446 -9.93 -11.24 -12.91
N LEU A 447 -11.10 -10.61 -12.66
CA LEU A 447 -12.30 -10.87 -13.47
C LEU A 447 -12.19 -10.18 -14.83
N SER A 448 -12.70 -10.85 -15.88
CA SER A 448 -12.87 -10.22 -17.17
C SER A 448 -13.86 -9.06 -17.09
N PRO A 449 -13.77 -8.06 -17.99
CA PRO A 449 -14.67 -6.91 -18.01
C PRO A 449 -16.16 -7.25 -18.09
N ASP A 450 -16.50 -8.34 -18.75
CA ASP A 450 -17.86 -8.88 -18.85
C ASP A 450 -18.20 -9.88 -17.73
N GLU A 451 -17.25 -10.10 -16.81
CA GLU A 451 -17.33 -11.04 -15.69
C GLU A 451 -17.60 -12.50 -16.10
N SER A 452 -17.38 -12.87 -17.36
CA SER A 452 -17.55 -14.25 -17.83
C SER A 452 -16.41 -15.19 -17.47
N ALA A 453 -15.22 -14.64 -17.17
CA ALA A 453 -13.99 -15.38 -16.91
C ALA A 453 -13.21 -14.83 -15.71
N ILE A 454 -12.39 -15.68 -15.10
CA ILE A 454 -11.49 -15.34 -14.00
C ILE A 454 -10.07 -15.76 -14.42
N ALA A 455 -9.13 -14.82 -14.40
CA ALA A 455 -7.71 -15.15 -14.38
C ALA A 455 -7.25 -15.27 -12.91
N ILE A 456 -6.49 -16.31 -12.62
CA ILE A 456 -6.02 -16.62 -11.26
C ILE A 456 -4.50 -16.72 -11.29
N MET A 457 -3.86 -15.85 -10.51
CA MET A 457 -2.45 -16.03 -10.15
C MET A 457 -2.42 -16.95 -8.93
N HIS A 458 -2.07 -18.20 -9.16
CA HIS A 458 -2.08 -19.25 -8.14
C HIS A 458 -0.68 -19.68 -7.77
N SER A 459 -0.43 -19.84 -6.47
CA SER A 459 0.78 -20.44 -5.93
C SER A 459 0.45 -21.47 -4.86
N TYR A 460 1.37 -22.43 -4.69
CA TYR A 460 1.34 -23.39 -3.60
C TYR A 460 2.64 -23.37 -2.82
N SER A 461 2.70 -24.01 -1.65
CA SER A 461 3.87 -23.94 -0.75
C SER A 461 5.21 -24.21 -1.44
N ASN A 462 5.24 -25.19 -2.37
CA ASN A 462 6.42 -25.58 -3.14
C ASN A 462 6.33 -25.24 -4.63
N GLN A 463 5.36 -24.40 -5.02
CA GLN A 463 5.15 -23.98 -6.41
C GLN A 463 5.06 -22.45 -6.50
N PRO A 464 6.03 -21.81 -7.16
CA PRO A 464 5.94 -20.39 -7.48
C PRO A 464 4.67 -20.03 -8.26
N PRO A 465 4.25 -18.75 -8.24
CA PRO A 465 3.02 -18.33 -8.90
C PRO A 465 2.94 -18.70 -10.38
N GLU A 466 1.80 -19.23 -10.79
CA GLU A 466 1.46 -19.58 -12.17
C GLU A 466 0.09 -19.01 -12.54
N LEU A 467 -0.11 -18.71 -13.81
CA LEU A 467 -1.36 -18.20 -14.33
C LEU A 467 -2.32 -19.33 -14.69
N TYR A 468 -3.56 -19.20 -14.23
CA TYR A 468 -4.68 -20.09 -14.59
C TYR A 468 -5.84 -19.26 -15.15
N LEU A 469 -6.67 -19.85 -15.99
CA LEU A 469 -7.94 -19.31 -16.47
C LEU A 469 -9.09 -20.27 -16.12
N GLN A 470 -10.23 -19.72 -15.72
CA GLN A 470 -11.48 -20.48 -15.59
C GLN A 470 -12.68 -19.63 -15.97
N ALA A 471 -13.80 -20.28 -16.35
CA ALA A 471 -15.08 -19.60 -16.48
C ALA A 471 -15.58 -19.13 -15.11
N ASN A 472 -16.24 -17.96 -15.04
CA ASN A 472 -16.81 -17.42 -13.80
C ASN A 472 -18.18 -18.07 -13.50
N THR A 473 -18.17 -19.37 -13.35
CA THR A 473 -19.34 -20.18 -12.99
C THR A 473 -19.00 -21.16 -11.87
N ARG A 474 -20.01 -21.49 -11.06
CA ARG A 474 -19.83 -22.45 -9.96
C ARG A 474 -19.33 -23.80 -10.50
N GLY A 475 -18.25 -24.32 -9.90
CA GLY A 475 -17.68 -25.61 -10.25
C GLY A 475 -16.84 -25.65 -11.55
N ALA A 476 -16.57 -24.48 -12.16
CA ALA A 476 -15.67 -24.38 -13.30
C ALA A 476 -14.27 -24.89 -12.91
N LYS A 477 -13.64 -25.64 -13.82
CA LYS A 477 -12.28 -26.15 -13.62
C LYS A 477 -11.27 -25.13 -14.14
N PRO A 478 -10.26 -24.78 -13.36
CA PRO A 478 -9.17 -23.90 -13.81
C PRO A 478 -8.25 -24.63 -14.80
N ILE A 479 -7.83 -23.93 -15.84
CA ILE A 479 -6.88 -24.39 -16.85
C ILE A 479 -5.54 -23.71 -16.56
N LYS A 480 -4.48 -24.47 -16.33
CA LYS A 480 -3.12 -23.93 -16.15
C LYS A 480 -2.59 -23.38 -17.47
N ILE A 481 -2.12 -22.14 -17.47
CA ILE A 481 -1.64 -21.42 -18.67
C ILE A 481 -0.12 -21.39 -18.74
N THR A 482 0.56 -21.23 -17.61
CA THR A 482 2.01 -21.06 -17.57
C THR A 482 2.71 -22.17 -16.81
N LEU A 483 3.98 -22.42 -17.18
CA LEU A 483 4.94 -23.21 -16.43
C LEU A 483 6.24 -22.41 -16.40
N SER A 484 6.46 -21.67 -15.33
CA SER A 484 7.53 -20.69 -15.20
C SER A 484 8.81 -21.24 -14.60
N THR A 485 8.69 -22.34 -13.85
CA THR A 485 9.82 -22.92 -13.12
C THR A 485 10.89 -23.49 -14.04
N SER A 486 12.16 -23.28 -13.69
CA SER A 486 13.30 -23.86 -14.38
C SER A 486 13.31 -25.38 -14.23
N GLU A 487 14.01 -26.08 -15.13
CA GLU A 487 14.19 -27.55 -15.04
C GLU A 487 15.01 -27.89 -13.79
N GLU A 488 16.04 -27.11 -13.50
CA GLU A 488 16.88 -27.30 -12.32
C GLU A 488 16.04 -27.19 -11.02
N PHE A 489 15.18 -26.18 -10.92
CA PHE A 489 14.28 -26.04 -9.77
C PHE A 489 13.33 -27.24 -9.64
N ARG A 490 12.75 -27.71 -10.73
CA ARG A 490 11.84 -28.88 -10.73
C ARG A 490 12.52 -30.20 -10.40
N SER A 491 13.82 -30.32 -10.63
CA SER A 491 14.57 -31.54 -10.33
C SER A 491 14.82 -31.76 -8.84
N TYR A 492 14.70 -30.69 -8.02
CA TYR A 492 14.84 -30.80 -6.57
C TYR A 492 13.51 -31.20 -5.91
N PRO A 493 13.51 -32.17 -4.97
CA PRO A 493 12.30 -32.64 -4.28
C PRO A 493 11.88 -31.67 -3.17
N TRP A 494 11.36 -30.49 -3.55
CA TRP A 494 10.92 -29.47 -2.61
C TRP A 494 9.88 -29.99 -1.63
N TYR A 495 10.16 -29.83 -0.35
CA TYR A 495 9.25 -30.24 0.71
C TYR A 495 8.01 -29.35 0.73
N ASP A 496 6.84 -29.96 0.88
CA ASP A 496 5.59 -29.26 1.18
C ASP A 496 5.43 -29.18 2.70
N PRO A 497 5.69 -28.04 3.34
CA PRO A 497 5.68 -27.96 4.80
C PRO A 497 4.27 -28.12 5.35
N GLU A 498 4.16 -28.90 6.42
CA GLU A 498 2.91 -29.04 7.16
C GLU A 498 2.54 -27.69 7.79
N ILE A 499 1.31 -27.21 7.56
CA ILE A 499 0.77 -26.10 8.35
C ILE A 499 0.18 -26.70 9.60
N ILE A 500 0.82 -26.41 10.72
CA ILE A 500 0.43 -26.92 12.03
C ILE A 500 -0.12 -25.77 12.90
N THR A 501 -0.77 -26.16 13.98
CA THR A 501 -1.22 -25.24 15.05
C THR A 501 -0.69 -25.75 16.37
N PHE A 502 -0.22 -24.87 17.22
CA PHE A 502 0.07 -25.16 18.63
C PHE A 502 -0.58 -24.11 19.54
N LYS A 503 -0.76 -24.45 20.80
CA LYS A 503 -1.30 -23.50 21.78
C LYS A 503 -0.19 -22.67 22.38
N ALA A 504 -0.33 -21.35 22.32
CA ALA A 504 0.45 -20.44 23.13
C ALA A 504 0.06 -20.64 24.64
N ARG A 505 0.91 -20.21 25.55
CA ARG A 505 0.71 -20.32 27.01
C ARG A 505 -0.60 -19.69 27.52
N ASP A 506 -1.15 -18.74 26.79
CA ASP A 506 -2.44 -18.10 27.06
C ASP A 506 -3.61 -18.77 26.33
N GLY A 507 -3.38 -19.92 25.68
CA GLY A 507 -4.40 -20.75 25.02
C GLY A 507 -4.76 -20.34 23.59
N VAL A 508 -4.14 -19.29 23.04
CA VAL A 508 -4.35 -18.84 21.67
C VAL A 508 -3.74 -19.85 20.68
N ASP A 509 -4.41 -20.10 19.55
CA ASP A 509 -3.88 -20.92 18.47
C ASP A 509 -2.85 -20.11 17.66
N VAL A 510 -1.64 -20.63 17.57
CA VAL A 510 -0.53 -20.08 16.77
C VAL A 510 -0.27 -21.00 15.60
N TYR A 511 -0.24 -20.45 14.38
CA TYR A 511 0.00 -21.20 13.16
C TYR A 511 1.47 -21.15 12.79
N ALA A 512 1.98 -22.27 12.22
CA ALA A 512 3.35 -22.36 11.76
C ALA A 512 3.50 -23.33 10.58
N ARG A 513 4.56 -23.15 9.79
CA ARG A 513 5.05 -24.13 8.83
C ARG A 513 6.09 -25.02 9.51
N LEU A 514 5.90 -26.31 9.46
CA LEU A 514 6.87 -27.28 9.99
C LEU A 514 7.61 -28.00 8.86
N PHE A 515 8.94 -27.86 8.84
CA PHE A 515 9.84 -28.65 8.00
C PHE A 515 10.46 -29.72 8.87
N ARG A 516 10.05 -30.95 8.65
CA ARG A 516 10.48 -32.12 9.41
C ARG A 516 11.53 -32.89 8.63
N PRO A 517 12.74 -33.12 9.19
CA PRO A 517 13.76 -33.90 8.52
C PRO A 517 13.32 -35.36 8.36
N GLU A 518 13.64 -35.94 7.21
CA GLU A 518 13.41 -37.40 6.97
C GLU A 518 14.29 -38.23 7.89
N VAL A 519 15.58 -37.87 7.99
CA VAL A 519 16.55 -38.44 8.92
C VAL A 519 17.04 -37.33 9.86
N PRO A 520 16.47 -37.23 11.06
CA PRO A 520 16.94 -36.28 12.06
C PRO A 520 18.40 -36.50 12.44
N HIS A 521 19.16 -35.42 12.62
CA HIS A 521 20.48 -35.53 13.21
C HIS A 521 20.40 -36.14 14.63
N PRO A 522 21.38 -36.91 15.11
CA PRO A 522 21.34 -37.57 16.43
C PRO A 522 21.06 -36.58 17.60
N ASN A 523 21.60 -35.37 17.55
CA ASN A 523 21.36 -34.31 18.53
C ASN A 523 19.99 -33.64 18.39
N LYS A 524 19.19 -34.00 17.35
CA LYS A 524 17.86 -33.42 17.05
C LYS A 524 17.79 -31.89 17.18
N PRO A 525 18.64 -31.16 16.44
CA PRO A 525 18.63 -29.69 16.50
C PRO A 525 17.37 -29.13 15.83
N ALA A 526 16.93 -27.93 16.29
CA ALA A 526 15.87 -27.17 15.67
C ALA A 526 16.25 -25.72 15.42
N VAL A 527 15.61 -25.13 14.42
CA VAL A 527 15.71 -23.71 14.08
C VAL A 527 14.32 -23.11 14.01
N ILE A 528 14.08 -22.04 14.73
CA ILE A 528 12.86 -21.25 14.63
C ILE A 528 13.13 -20.07 13.69
N PHE A 529 12.38 -20.00 12.59
CA PHE A 529 12.39 -18.85 11.71
C PHE A 529 11.31 -17.86 12.15
N ILE A 530 11.70 -16.59 12.22
CA ILE A 530 10.88 -15.47 12.66
C ILE A 530 10.77 -14.49 11.49
N HIS A 531 9.61 -14.41 10.85
CA HIS A 531 9.42 -13.55 9.68
C HIS A 531 9.52 -12.05 10.03
N GLY A 532 9.77 -11.19 9.04
CA GLY A 532 9.85 -9.75 9.19
C GLY A 532 8.50 -9.05 9.20
N ALA A 533 8.53 -7.72 9.30
CA ALA A 533 7.40 -6.78 9.23
C ALA A 533 6.31 -6.94 10.30
N GLY A 534 6.36 -7.92 11.17
CA GLY A 534 5.40 -8.12 12.27
C GLY A 534 3.98 -8.49 11.82
N TYR A 535 3.45 -7.86 10.79
CA TYR A 535 2.10 -8.00 10.28
C TYR A 535 1.95 -8.95 9.08
N LEU A 536 3.01 -9.59 8.62
CA LEU A 536 2.93 -10.56 7.52
C LEU A 536 2.25 -11.85 7.97
N GLN A 537 1.78 -12.64 7.01
CA GLN A 537 1.39 -14.02 7.19
C GLN A 537 2.33 -14.89 6.36
N ASN A 538 3.03 -15.84 6.99
CA ASN A 538 3.91 -16.78 6.29
C ASN A 538 3.46 -18.25 6.42
N ALA A 539 2.70 -18.59 7.46
CA ALA A 539 2.08 -19.91 7.63
C ALA A 539 0.84 -20.06 6.72
N HIS A 540 1.07 -19.97 5.40
CA HIS A 540 0.03 -20.12 4.38
C HIS A 540 0.42 -21.20 3.36
N ARG A 541 -0.56 -21.68 2.59
CA ARG A 541 -0.39 -22.72 1.58
C ARG A 541 0.07 -22.19 0.21
N GLY A 542 0.67 -21.02 0.16
CA GLY A 542 1.20 -20.43 -1.06
C GLY A 542 2.72 -20.34 -1.05
N TRP A 543 3.28 -19.94 -2.19
CA TRP A 543 4.69 -19.61 -2.31
C TRP A 543 5.03 -18.44 -1.39
N SER A 544 6.05 -18.64 -0.55
CA SER A 544 6.45 -17.61 0.41
C SER A 544 7.08 -16.42 -0.28
N THR A 545 6.80 -15.21 0.23
CA THR A 545 7.57 -14.00 -0.11
C THR A 545 9.02 -14.11 0.38
N TYR A 546 9.26 -15.00 1.34
CA TYR A 546 10.57 -15.45 1.82
C TYR A 546 11.02 -16.68 1.05
N GLU A 547 11.12 -16.59 -0.30
CA GLU A 547 11.48 -17.71 -1.15
C GLU A 547 12.88 -18.26 -0.87
N ARG A 548 13.82 -17.39 -0.45
CA ARG A 548 15.19 -17.82 -0.09
C ARG A 548 15.22 -18.56 1.22
N GLU A 549 14.48 -18.07 2.20
CA GLU A 549 14.27 -18.72 3.48
C GLU A 549 13.58 -20.08 3.29
N TYR A 550 12.54 -20.16 2.46
CA TYR A 550 11.91 -21.45 2.12
C TYR A 550 12.93 -22.46 1.57
N MET A 551 13.78 -22.05 0.63
CA MET A 551 14.82 -22.89 0.08
C MET A 551 15.89 -23.24 1.12
N PHE A 552 16.23 -22.31 2.02
CA PHE A 552 17.16 -22.53 3.13
C PHE A 552 16.55 -23.46 4.20
N HIS A 553 15.26 -23.41 4.46
CA HIS A 553 14.56 -24.34 5.35
C HIS A 553 14.61 -25.78 4.79
N ASN A 554 14.45 -25.94 3.47
CA ASN A 554 14.65 -27.24 2.83
C ASN A 554 16.11 -27.73 3.03
N PHE A 555 17.09 -26.87 2.82
CA PHE A 555 18.50 -27.19 3.03
C PHE A 555 18.79 -27.57 4.50
N LEU A 556 18.27 -26.85 5.48
CA LEU A 556 18.38 -27.19 6.89
C LEU A 556 17.72 -28.55 7.20
N ARG A 557 16.50 -28.76 6.69
CA ARG A 557 15.78 -30.04 6.80
C ARG A 557 16.59 -31.21 6.30
N ASP A 558 17.20 -31.09 5.12
CA ASP A 558 18.02 -32.13 4.49
C ASP A 558 19.34 -32.36 5.26
N ASN A 559 19.77 -31.36 6.06
CA ASN A 559 20.88 -31.50 7.01
C ASN A 559 20.43 -31.96 8.41
N GLY A 560 19.19 -32.45 8.55
CA GLY A 560 18.70 -33.11 9.78
C GLY A 560 18.15 -32.16 10.85
N TYR A 561 17.90 -30.89 10.54
CA TYR A 561 17.25 -29.93 11.42
C TYR A 561 15.72 -30.01 11.32
N PHE A 562 15.06 -29.86 12.45
CA PHE A 562 13.66 -29.41 12.46
C PHE A 562 13.62 -27.90 12.22
N VAL A 563 12.72 -27.40 11.34
CA VAL A 563 12.55 -25.96 11.16
C VAL A 563 11.09 -25.61 11.37
N LEU A 564 10.84 -24.61 12.20
CA LEU A 564 9.51 -24.06 12.48
C LEU A 564 9.46 -22.59 12.08
N ASP A 565 8.62 -22.28 11.12
CA ASP A 565 8.38 -20.93 10.60
C ASP A 565 7.05 -20.44 11.17
N VAL A 566 7.10 -19.52 12.14
CA VAL A 566 6.00 -19.18 13.04
C VAL A 566 5.32 -17.89 12.64
N ASP A 567 4.00 -17.91 12.52
CA ASP A 567 3.16 -16.70 12.50
C ASP A 567 2.80 -16.31 13.94
N TYR A 568 3.65 -15.53 14.57
CA TYR A 568 3.49 -15.03 15.93
C TYR A 568 2.43 -13.92 16.01
N ARG A 569 1.96 -13.56 17.21
CA ARG A 569 1.04 -12.43 17.40
C ARG A 569 1.59 -11.14 16.79
N GLY A 570 0.72 -10.40 16.11
CA GLY A 570 1.07 -9.34 15.16
C GLY A 570 0.76 -9.75 13.73
N SER A 571 0.92 -11.04 13.36
CA SER A 571 0.70 -11.56 12.01
C SER A 571 -0.76 -11.39 11.56
N SER A 572 -0.97 -11.15 10.26
CA SER A 572 -2.29 -11.02 9.64
C SER A 572 -2.92 -12.38 9.31
N GLY A 573 -4.23 -12.38 9.03
CA GLY A 573 -4.97 -13.57 8.61
C GLY A 573 -5.71 -14.28 9.73
N TYR A 574 -5.54 -13.84 10.97
CA TYR A 574 -6.04 -14.51 12.19
C TYR A 574 -6.99 -13.62 13.01
N GLY A 575 -7.42 -12.51 12.45
CA GLY A 575 -8.30 -11.53 13.06
C GLY A 575 -7.58 -10.40 13.81
N ARG A 576 -8.37 -9.39 14.19
CA ARG A 576 -7.91 -8.16 14.82
C ARG A 576 -7.15 -8.41 16.12
N ASP A 577 -7.69 -9.24 17.03
CA ASP A 577 -7.13 -9.44 18.37
C ASP A 577 -5.77 -10.15 18.32
N PHE A 578 -5.57 -11.04 17.34
CA PHE A 578 -4.26 -11.65 17.08
C PHE A 578 -3.26 -10.61 16.59
N ARG A 579 -3.66 -9.77 15.64
CA ARG A 579 -2.83 -8.70 15.07
C ARG A 579 -2.48 -7.65 16.12
N THR A 580 -3.43 -7.21 16.93
CA THR A 580 -3.19 -6.17 17.94
C THR A 580 -2.57 -6.68 19.24
N GLY A 581 -2.31 -7.98 19.35
CA GLY A 581 -1.72 -8.61 20.54
C GLY A 581 -0.33 -8.06 20.94
N ILE A 582 0.33 -7.29 20.07
CA ILE A 582 1.61 -6.62 20.29
C ILE A 582 1.48 -5.14 20.70
N TYR A 583 0.25 -4.65 20.89
CA TYR A 583 0.03 -3.26 21.25
C TYR A 583 0.76 -2.88 22.53
N ARG A 584 1.54 -1.80 22.48
CA ARG A 584 2.42 -1.25 23.52
C ARG A 584 3.55 -2.18 23.99
N HIS A 585 3.68 -3.40 23.43
CA HIS A 585 4.72 -4.35 23.83
C HIS A 585 5.10 -5.29 22.68
N MET A 586 5.85 -4.78 21.71
CA MET A 586 6.58 -5.64 20.77
C MET A 586 7.70 -6.37 21.53
N GLY A 587 7.91 -7.68 21.28
CA GLY A 587 8.78 -8.54 22.11
C GLY A 587 8.10 -9.01 23.40
N GLY A 588 6.77 -8.94 23.46
CA GLY A 588 5.92 -9.51 24.49
C GLY A 588 5.30 -10.83 24.05
N LYS A 589 4.00 -10.82 23.68
CA LYS A 589 3.27 -12.02 23.27
C LYS A 589 3.82 -12.64 21.97
N ASP A 590 4.33 -11.85 21.06
CA ASP A 590 5.03 -12.30 19.85
C ASP A 590 6.29 -13.12 20.18
N LEU A 591 7.10 -12.67 21.15
CA LEU A 591 8.23 -13.45 21.65
C LEU A 591 7.77 -14.71 22.39
N GLU A 592 6.71 -14.61 23.18
CA GLU A 592 6.13 -15.76 23.89
C GLU A 592 5.68 -16.86 22.93
N ASP A 593 5.06 -16.51 21.81
CA ASP A 593 4.64 -17.44 20.76
C ASP A 593 5.85 -18.16 20.13
N VAL A 594 6.95 -17.44 19.89
CA VAL A 594 8.20 -18.02 19.37
C VAL A 594 8.80 -19.03 20.36
N VAL A 595 8.80 -18.69 21.65
CA VAL A 595 9.28 -19.58 22.74
C VAL A 595 8.37 -20.80 22.89
N ASP A 596 7.07 -20.63 22.82
CA ASP A 596 6.11 -21.73 22.94
C ASP A 596 6.17 -22.67 21.72
N GLY A 597 6.47 -22.13 20.52
CA GLY A 597 6.80 -22.93 19.34
C GLY A 597 8.06 -23.80 19.53
N ALA A 598 9.09 -23.27 20.15
CA ALA A 598 10.29 -24.04 20.51
C ALA A 598 9.96 -25.18 21.50
N LYS A 599 9.19 -24.90 22.56
CA LYS A 599 8.72 -25.92 23.51
C LYS A 599 7.86 -26.97 22.85
N PHE A 600 6.95 -26.60 21.96
CA PHE A 600 6.15 -27.53 21.20
C PHE A 600 7.00 -28.53 20.40
N LEU A 601 8.11 -28.08 19.79
CA LEU A 601 9.04 -29.00 19.11
C LEU A 601 9.72 -29.97 20.09
N VAL A 602 10.12 -29.51 21.28
CA VAL A 602 10.69 -30.38 22.32
C VAL A 602 9.69 -31.44 22.76
N GLU A 603 8.48 -31.04 23.11
CA GLU A 603 7.44 -31.92 23.65
C GLU A 603 6.92 -32.93 22.63
N LYS A 604 6.67 -32.49 21.40
CA LYS A 604 6.01 -33.32 20.39
C LYS A 604 6.97 -34.13 19.54
N TYR A 605 8.15 -33.61 19.23
CA TYR A 605 9.11 -34.23 18.31
C TYR A 605 10.42 -34.68 18.98
N GLY A 606 10.55 -34.39 20.28
CA GLY A 606 11.74 -34.77 21.07
C GLY A 606 13.00 -34.02 20.61
N VAL A 607 12.83 -32.77 20.16
CA VAL A 607 13.93 -31.85 19.87
C VAL A 607 14.76 -31.64 21.14
N ASN A 608 16.08 -31.59 21.01
CA ASN A 608 16.95 -31.34 22.15
C ASN A 608 16.85 -29.86 22.56
N PRO A 609 16.41 -29.58 23.81
CA PRO A 609 16.26 -28.20 24.29
C PRO A 609 17.59 -27.44 24.38
N GLN A 610 18.74 -28.13 24.33
CA GLN A 610 20.09 -27.55 24.30
C GLN A 610 20.59 -27.33 22.86
N ALA A 611 19.77 -27.61 21.83
CA ALA A 611 20.14 -27.51 20.42
C ALA A 611 19.10 -26.74 19.60
N ILE A 612 18.57 -25.65 20.16
CA ILE A 612 17.59 -24.80 19.51
C ILE A 612 18.25 -23.46 19.14
N GLY A 613 18.11 -23.07 17.87
CA GLY A 613 18.51 -21.76 17.35
C GLY A 613 17.30 -20.99 16.79
N CYS A 614 17.49 -19.70 16.57
CA CYS A 614 16.51 -18.86 15.88
C CYS A 614 17.17 -17.90 14.90
N TYR A 615 16.42 -17.48 13.89
CA TYR A 615 16.88 -16.41 13.00
C TYR A 615 15.70 -15.70 12.34
N GLY A 616 15.95 -14.45 11.93
CA GLY A 616 14.98 -13.66 11.19
C GLY A 616 15.52 -12.30 10.80
N GLY A 617 14.85 -11.64 9.88
CA GLY A 617 15.22 -10.34 9.35
C GLY A 617 14.27 -9.23 9.77
N SER A 618 14.77 -7.97 9.90
CA SER A 618 13.95 -6.80 10.22
C SER A 618 13.24 -6.96 11.57
N TYR A 619 11.91 -6.99 11.60
CA TYR A 619 11.15 -7.35 12.81
C TYR A 619 11.56 -8.73 13.35
N GLY A 620 11.77 -9.71 12.47
CA GLY A 620 12.28 -11.03 12.86
C GLY A 620 13.68 -10.97 13.47
N GLY A 621 14.54 -10.07 12.98
CA GLY A 621 15.85 -9.79 13.58
C GLY A 621 15.73 -9.14 14.96
N PHE A 622 14.79 -8.21 15.13
CA PHE A 622 14.41 -7.64 16.40
C PHE A 622 13.96 -8.73 17.40
N LEU A 623 13.01 -9.60 17.01
CA LEU A 623 12.56 -10.67 17.88
C LEU A 623 13.65 -11.72 18.15
N THR A 624 14.55 -11.97 17.20
CA THR A 624 15.75 -12.81 17.42
C THR A 624 16.63 -12.21 18.55
N LEU A 625 16.86 -10.88 18.53
CA LEU A 625 17.59 -10.21 19.61
C LEU A 625 16.83 -10.33 20.94
N MET A 626 15.52 -10.07 20.97
CA MET A 626 14.72 -10.23 22.18
C MET A 626 14.77 -11.66 22.71
N ALA A 627 14.70 -12.66 21.84
CA ALA A 627 14.81 -14.08 22.19
C ALA A 627 16.17 -14.40 22.83
N MET A 628 17.27 -13.90 22.26
CA MET A 628 18.63 -14.11 22.77
C MET A 628 18.93 -13.35 24.06
N PHE A 629 18.26 -12.20 24.29
CA PHE A 629 18.53 -11.36 25.47
C PHE A 629 17.59 -11.63 26.66
N LYS A 630 16.34 -12.05 26.40
CA LYS A 630 15.32 -12.22 27.45
C LYS A 630 15.02 -13.69 27.80
N THR A 631 15.58 -14.65 27.06
CA THR A 631 15.30 -16.08 27.29
C THR A 631 16.58 -16.93 27.27
N ASP A 632 16.52 -18.12 27.87
CA ASP A 632 17.61 -19.10 27.88
C ASP A 632 17.33 -20.27 26.86
N VAL A 633 16.30 -20.15 26.06
CA VAL A 633 15.83 -21.20 25.14
C VAL A 633 16.78 -21.38 23.97
N PHE A 634 17.31 -20.29 23.43
CA PHE A 634 18.09 -20.30 22.20
C PHE A 634 19.59 -20.30 22.46
N LYS A 635 20.32 -21.27 21.87
CA LYS A 635 21.78 -21.40 21.99
C LYS A 635 22.52 -20.62 20.92
N ALA A 636 21.86 -20.36 19.79
CA ALA A 636 22.41 -19.58 18.68
C ALA A 636 21.30 -18.75 18.04
N GLY A 637 21.59 -17.50 17.73
CA GLY A 637 20.66 -16.59 17.06
C GLY A 637 21.35 -15.82 15.94
N ALA A 638 20.66 -15.66 14.79
CA ALA A 638 21.13 -14.79 13.72
C ALA A 638 20.11 -13.67 13.48
N ALA A 639 20.45 -12.46 13.90
CA ALA A 639 19.64 -11.26 13.75
C ALA A 639 20.05 -10.51 12.49
N LEU A 640 19.15 -10.49 11.47
CA LEU A 640 19.43 -9.90 10.18
C LEU A 640 18.80 -8.51 10.11
N ARG A 641 19.61 -7.45 9.85
CA ARG A 641 19.13 -6.06 9.77
C ARG A 641 18.09 -5.70 10.85
N PRO A 642 18.44 -5.94 12.15
CA PRO A 642 17.49 -5.87 13.24
C PRO A 642 17.19 -4.43 13.65
N VAL A 643 15.94 -4.13 14.02
CA VAL A 643 15.63 -2.94 14.83
C VAL A 643 16.11 -3.21 16.24
N THR A 644 16.91 -2.29 16.79
CA THR A 644 17.47 -2.41 18.16
C THR A 644 16.84 -1.41 19.13
N ASP A 645 16.27 -0.32 18.60
CA ASP A 645 15.61 0.74 19.36
C ASP A 645 14.48 1.36 18.53
N TRP A 646 13.24 1.06 18.88
CA TRP A 646 12.06 1.51 18.16
C TRP A 646 11.88 3.03 18.13
N ALA A 647 12.44 3.78 19.09
CA ALA A 647 12.44 5.23 19.08
C ALA A 647 13.23 5.82 17.89
N HIS A 648 14.13 5.04 17.31
CA HIS A 648 14.94 5.41 16.15
C HIS A 648 14.33 5.00 14.79
N TYR A 649 13.26 4.22 14.82
CA TYR A 649 12.54 3.82 13.60
C TYR A 649 11.53 4.90 13.19
N HIS A 650 10.88 4.75 12.01
CA HIS A 650 10.00 5.78 11.47
C HIS A 650 8.59 5.77 12.11
N PRO A 651 7.92 6.94 12.22
CA PRO A 651 6.64 7.06 12.91
C PRO A 651 5.52 6.26 12.27
N GLY A 652 5.48 6.15 10.94
CA GLY A 652 4.41 5.46 10.21
C GLY A 652 4.26 3.97 10.51
N TYR A 653 5.21 3.37 11.23
CA TYR A 653 5.13 2.00 11.71
C TYR A 653 4.95 1.94 13.24
N THR A 654 5.76 2.71 13.97
CA THR A 654 5.88 2.55 15.43
C THR A 654 4.74 3.18 16.20
N VAL A 655 4.23 4.33 15.76
CA VAL A 655 3.25 5.11 16.52
C VAL A 655 1.91 4.38 16.65
N ASP A 656 1.52 3.62 15.63
CA ASP A 656 0.31 2.80 15.69
C ASP A 656 0.38 1.77 16.83
N ILE A 657 1.54 1.12 16.97
CA ILE A 657 1.74 -0.02 17.88
C ILE A 657 2.17 0.45 19.27
N LEU A 658 3.06 1.43 19.36
CA LEU A 658 3.70 1.86 20.61
C LEU A 658 3.23 3.24 21.13
N ASN A 659 2.29 3.90 20.43
CA ASN A 659 1.95 5.31 20.62
C ASN A 659 3.13 6.25 20.31
N LEU A 660 2.99 7.55 20.57
CA LEU A 660 4.12 8.49 20.47
C LEU A 660 5.12 8.28 21.59
N PRO A 661 6.45 8.30 21.36
CA PRO A 661 7.46 8.05 22.39
C PRO A 661 7.35 8.97 23.60
N GLN A 662 6.98 10.23 23.40
CA GLN A 662 6.78 11.20 24.47
C GLN A 662 5.54 10.93 25.34
N ASN A 663 4.55 10.21 24.79
CA ASN A 663 3.31 9.87 25.50
C ASN A 663 3.39 8.50 26.19
N ASP A 664 4.22 7.59 25.68
CA ASP A 664 4.32 6.21 26.16
C ASP A 664 5.79 5.70 26.09
N PRO A 665 6.75 6.32 26.82
CA PRO A 665 8.16 5.96 26.76
C PRO A 665 8.44 4.52 27.23
N GLU A 666 7.62 3.99 28.14
CA GLU A 666 7.77 2.61 28.63
C GLU A 666 7.47 1.57 27.55
N ALA A 667 6.50 1.83 26.65
CA ALA A 667 6.22 0.97 25.51
C ALA A 667 7.46 0.83 24.61
N TYR A 668 8.18 1.91 24.36
CA TYR A 668 9.43 1.90 23.60
C TYR A 668 10.56 1.18 24.28
N LYS A 669 10.78 1.44 25.57
CA LYS A 669 11.85 0.82 26.37
C LYS A 669 11.67 -0.69 26.46
N GLN A 670 10.48 -1.17 26.82
CA GLN A 670 10.22 -2.61 26.96
C GLN A 670 10.24 -3.36 25.62
N SER A 671 10.07 -2.64 24.50
CA SER A 671 10.07 -3.20 23.15
C SER A 671 11.43 -3.10 22.45
N SER A 672 12.45 -2.46 23.02
CA SER A 672 13.72 -2.20 22.34
C SER A 672 14.85 -3.07 22.88
N PRO A 673 15.43 -3.99 22.07
CA PRO A 673 16.45 -4.97 22.49
C PRO A 673 17.68 -4.36 23.15
N ILE A 674 18.08 -3.16 22.76
CA ILE A 674 19.29 -2.51 23.29
C ILE A 674 19.28 -2.37 24.81
N TYR A 675 18.10 -2.30 25.42
CA TYR A 675 17.94 -2.20 26.89
C TYR A 675 18.10 -3.55 27.60
N PHE A 676 18.13 -4.66 26.85
CA PHE A 676 18.20 -6.03 27.39
C PHE A 676 19.48 -6.77 26.98
N ALA A 677 20.43 -6.10 26.31
CA ALA A 677 21.64 -6.69 25.75
C ALA A 677 22.51 -7.38 26.80
N GLU A 678 22.43 -6.99 28.10
CA GLU A 678 23.11 -7.65 29.23
C GLU A 678 22.71 -9.12 29.41
N GLY A 679 21.49 -9.50 28.96
CA GLY A 679 20.96 -10.86 29.04
C GLY A 679 21.55 -11.84 28.02
N LEU A 680 22.41 -11.40 27.08
CA LEU A 680 23.02 -12.29 26.09
C LEU A 680 23.81 -13.42 26.72
N LYS A 681 23.41 -14.68 26.48
CA LYS A 681 24.07 -15.90 26.93
C LYS A 681 24.50 -16.84 25.81
N GLY A 682 23.68 -16.99 24.78
CA GLY A 682 23.94 -17.81 23.59
C GLY A 682 24.84 -17.08 22.58
N HIS A 683 25.13 -17.72 21.44
CA HIS A 683 25.95 -17.17 20.37
C HIS A 683 25.11 -16.32 19.40
N LEU A 684 25.48 -15.07 19.20
CA LEU A 684 24.75 -14.11 18.37
C LEU A 684 25.55 -13.74 17.13
N LEU A 685 24.93 -13.87 15.95
CA LEU A 685 25.39 -13.30 14.69
C LEU A 685 24.47 -12.15 14.30
N ILE A 686 25.03 -10.99 13.99
CA ILE A 686 24.30 -9.84 13.45
C ILE A 686 24.75 -9.64 12.00
N CYS A 687 23.80 -9.60 11.04
CA CYS A 687 24.07 -9.30 9.64
C CYS A 687 23.35 -8.01 9.25
N HIS A 688 24.05 -7.00 8.65
CA HIS A 688 23.40 -5.74 8.30
C HIS A 688 24.03 -5.07 7.08
N GLY A 689 23.19 -4.54 6.19
CA GLY A 689 23.59 -3.70 5.05
C GLY A 689 23.92 -2.29 5.50
N MET A 690 25.06 -1.73 5.05
CA MET A 690 25.48 -0.41 5.53
C MET A 690 24.72 0.75 4.90
N VAL A 691 24.09 0.53 3.72
CA VAL A 691 23.26 1.54 3.05
C VAL A 691 21.75 1.26 3.24
N ASP A 692 21.39 0.57 4.34
CA ASP A 692 20.00 0.30 4.69
C ASP A 692 19.28 1.60 5.08
N THR A 693 18.31 1.99 4.23
CA THR A 693 17.47 3.20 4.41
C THR A 693 16.15 2.91 5.13
N ASN A 694 15.87 1.65 5.46
CA ASN A 694 14.68 1.24 6.21
C ASN A 694 15.01 1.06 7.71
N VAL A 695 15.84 0.07 8.05
CA VAL A 695 16.44 -0.05 9.38
C VAL A 695 17.89 0.42 9.29
N HIS A 696 18.19 1.58 9.82
CA HIS A 696 19.50 2.18 9.63
C HIS A 696 20.59 1.31 10.29
N PHE A 697 21.74 1.17 9.62
CA PHE A 697 22.91 0.48 10.17
C PHE A 697 23.34 1.08 11.53
N GLN A 698 22.97 2.33 11.80
CA GLN A 698 23.13 2.99 13.10
C GLN A 698 22.60 2.13 14.27
N ASP A 699 21.53 1.37 14.07
CA ASP A 699 20.95 0.49 15.10
C ASP A 699 21.94 -0.59 15.51
N THR A 700 22.56 -1.27 14.54
CA THR A 700 23.63 -2.26 14.80
C THR A 700 24.84 -1.62 15.44
N VAL A 701 25.30 -0.44 14.99
CA VAL A 701 26.45 0.27 15.57
C VAL A 701 26.23 0.56 17.06
N ARG A 702 25.04 1.04 17.43
CA ARG A 702 24.69 1.33 18.84
C ARG A 702 24.62 0.05 19.69
N LEU A 703 24.05 -1.03 19.15
CA LEU A 703 24.00 -2.30 19.87
C LEU A 703 25.39 -2.89 20.06
N VAL A 704 26.26 -2.83 19.07
CA VAL A 704 27.66 -3.28 19.15
C VAL A 704 28.41 -2.53 20.27
N GLN A 705 28.28 -1.20 20.31
CA GLN A 705 28.85 -0.40 21.37
C GLN A 705 28.37 -0.87 22.76
N ARG A 706 27.06 -1.14 22.88
CA ARG A 706 26.46 -1.62 24.12
C ARG A 706 26.99 -3.00 24.53
N LEU A 707 27.16 -3.93 23.61
CA LEU A 707 27.71 -5.26 23.87
C LEU A 707 29.20 -5.18 24.34
N ILE A 708 30.00 -4.28 23.75
CA ILE A 708 31.37 -4.02 24.14
C ILE A 708 31.43 -3.48 25.60
N GLU A 709 30.62 -2.47 25.93
CA GLU A 709 30.53 -1.90 27.28
C GLU A 709 30.11 -2.94 28.34
N LEU A 710 29.27 -3.91 27.94
CA LEU A 710 28.84 -5.00 28.79
C LEU A 710 29.86 -6.16 28.88
N GLY A 711 30.98 -6.08 28.14
CA GLY A 711 32.02 -7.13 28.12
C GLY A 711 31.52 -8.44 27.53
N LYS A 712 30.53 -8.43 26.61
CA LYS A 712 30.06 -9.64 25.96
C LYS A 712 31.04 -10.10 24.88
N GLU A 713 31.34 -11.39 24.82
CA GLU A 713 32.30 -11.97 23.89
C GLU A 713 31.68 -12.94 22.87
N ASN A 714 30.44 -13.37 23.12
CA ASN A 714 29.73 -14.41 22.34
C ASN A 714 28.86 -13.83 21.20
N TRP A 715 29.41 -12.84 20.49
CA TRP A 715 28.72 -12.22 19.35
C TRP A 715 29.68 -11.90 18.19
N GLU A 716 29.14 -11.87 16.99
CA GLU A 716 29.83 -11.50 15.74
C GLU A 716 28.94 -10.57 14.91
N VAL A 717 29.56 -9.71 14.09
CA VAL A 717 28.87 -8.85 13.11
C VAL A 717 29.42 -9.11 11.72
N ALA A 718 28.53 -9.35 10.76
CA ALA A 718 28.82 -9.34 9.35
C ALA A 718 28.20 -8.07 8.71
N ILE A 719 29.03 -7.22 8.13
CA ILE A 719 28.60 -5.99 7.47
C ILE A 719 28.61 -6.17 5.96
N TYR A 720 27.61 -5.59 5.28
CA TYR A 720 27.45 -5.64 3.82
C TYR A 720 27.48 -4.22 3.27
N PRO A 721 28.64 -3.72 2.83
CA PRO A 721 28.88 -2.29 2.60
C PRO A 721 27.96 -1.64 1.56
N VAL A 722 27.54 -2.38 0.53
CA VAL A 722 26.74 -1.85 -0.59
C VAL A 722 25.27 -2.32 -0.57
N GLU A 723 24.88 -3.06 0.47
CA GLU A 723 23.56 -3.67 0.55
C GLU A 723 22.60 -2.80 1.37
N ASN A 724 21.33 -2.76 0.88
CA ASN A 724 20.21 -2.12 1.55
C ASN A 724 19.45 -3.14 2.41
N HIS A 725 18.26 -2.80 2.90
CA HIS A 725 17.41 -3.64 3.75
C HIS A 725 17.11 -5.01 3.13
N SER A 726 16.81 -5.06 1.85
CA SER A 726 16.78 -6.29 1.06
C SER A 726 18.05 -6.34 0.21
N PHE A 727 18.85 -7.37 0.40
CA PHE A 727 20.08 -7.53 -0.36
C PHE A 727 19.80 -7.68 -1.86
N ARG A 728 20.64 -7.06 -2.68
CA ARG A 728 20.48 -7.05 -4.14
C ARG A 728 21.38 -8.08 -4.81
N THR A 729 22.56 -8.35 -4.23
CA THR A 729 23.54 -9.22 -4.86
C THR A 729 23.40 -10.66 -4.37
N THR A 730 23.50 -11.62 -5.30
CA THR A 730 23.49 -13.05 -4.99
C THR A 730 24.63 -13.43 -4.04
N SER A 731 25.79 -12.78 -4.19
CA SER A 731 26.96 -13.04 -3.33
C SER A 731 26.72 -12.68 -1.87
N ALA A 732 26.04 -11.55 -1.60
CA ALA A 732 25.67 -11.13 -0.25
C ALA A 732 24.70 -12.14 0.39
N TRP A 733 23.66 -12.57 -0.34
CA TRP A 733 22.74 -13.62 0.13
C TRP A 733 23.45 -14.94 0.44
N VAL A 734 24.38 -15.36 -0.44
CA VAL A 734 25.14 -16.60 -0.21
C VAL A 734 26.04 -16.48 1.04
N ASP A 735 26.70 -15.35 1.23
CA ASP A 735 27.55 -15.14 2.42
C ASP A 735 26.71 -15.12 3.71
N GLU A 736 25.57 -14.42 3.71
CA GLU A 736 24.66 -14.37 4.87
C GLU A 736 24.21 -15.77 5.30
N TYR A 737 23.67 -16.58 4.37
CA TYR A 737 23.19 -17.92 4.71
C TYR A 737 24.31 -18.90 5.08
N ARG A 738 25.50 -18.76 4.49
CA ARG A 738 26.69 -19.55 4.90
C ARG A 738 27.09 -19.25 6.34
N ARG A 739 27.05 -17.98 6.76
CA ARG A 739 27.34 -17.58 8.14
C ARG A 739 26.29 -18.12 9.11
N ILE A 740 25.01 -18.00 8.75
CA ILE A 740 23.91 -18.55 9.55
C ILE A 740 24.07 -20.08 9.70
N PHE A 741 24.32 -20.79 8.60
CA PHE A 741 24.52 -22.24 8.62
C PHE A 741 25.73 -22.63 9.47
N LYS A 742 26.86 -21.93 9.31
CA LYS A 742 28.06 -22.15 10.14
C LYS A 742 27.77 -21.97 11.62
N LEU A 743 27.04 -20.91 12.00
CA LEU A 743 26.62 -20.65 13.37
C LEU A 743 25.85 -21.86 13.94
N PHE A 744 24.84 -22.34 13.20
CA PHE A 744 24.00 -23.46 13.65
C PHE A 744 24.78 -24.79 13.71
N GLU A 745 25.61 -25.12 12.70
CA GLU A 745 26.46 -26.30 12.71
C GLU A 745 27.39 -26.31 13.95
N THR A 746 27.97 -25.14 14.25
CA THR A 746 28.95 -25.04 15.35
C THR A 746 28.29 -25.19 16.72
N HIS A 747 27.10 -24.60 16.93
CA HIS A 747 26.53 -24.46 18.28
C HIS A 747 25.31 -25.35 18.55
N LEU A 748 24.69 -25.96 17.53
CA LEU A 748 23.51 -26.81 17.71
C LEU A 748 23.79 -28.30 17.46
N LYS A 749 24.80 -28.64 16.63
CA LYS A 749 25.14 -30.03 16.33
C LYS A 749 26.34 -30.57 17.10
N SER A 750 27.29 -29.72 17.45
CA SER A 750 28.45 -30.16 18.19
C SER A 750 28.05 -30.65 19.60
N GLN A 751 28.22 -31.94 19.87
CA GLN A 751 28.25 -32.42 21.25
C GLN A 751 29.58 -31.96 21.84
N LYS A 752 29.56 -31.08 22.84
CA LYS A 752 30.69 -30.85 23.72
C LYS A 752 30.68 -31.89 24.81
#